data_e38452eb7dde387315ba04ac4e33b834
#
_entry.id   e38452eb7dde387315ba04ac4e33b834
#
_cell.length_a   1.000
_cell.length_b   1.000
_cell.length_c   1.000
_cell.angle_alpha   90.00
_cell.angle_beta   90.00
_cell.angle_gamma   90.00
#
_symmetry.space_group_name_H-M   'P 1'
#
loop_
_entity.id
_entity.type
_entity.pdbx_description
1 polymer ?
#
loop_
_entity_poly.entity_id
_entity_poly.type
_entity_poly.pdbx_seq_one_letter_code
_entity_poly.pdbx_strand_id
1 'polypeptide(L)'
;VTYAIADPGSDQAADVARSKRPVKVHDLAMKATGTGKLELAKTGTEAFSLLGVSWTEDAKRLKGTAQVRTRSVETGEWSGWQNLDVDEAHPVDRAEPGAQDAHGGSEPLWVGPSDGVEARVVAADGSGSTGLPKGLEVNLVDPGVTAAEAKNKALDTSGEGGAGTGTNTGTGSDMDAAAFVAEDPSASPSDPGSASPSESPVPTAEPSPTDTPTDTPTETPAVTDSPSASASPSESTSPSPTESTSPSPSPTVPTAPPSTVRQPPVISRAQWGADESTVDDPAEYIDKVSAVFVHHTAGTNNYSCAESAQLVRGIMAYHIQVEGWNDLGYNFLVDKCGQVFEGRAGGIDLPVRGAHTFGFNADSAGIAVLGDFEGNPNATPPKPAGKPTRATLESVARVAAWKLGQYGGNPTGKVTLTAAADTGVWKAGEQATLSTVSGHRDAFATACPGQNLYGKLAEIRRYAASAGKNSAIPTADVNRDGISDLVAGTPGASGGVGSVTLVPGGLNGPVPASKRTLTQSSPGVPGDSEAGDNWGAATAWGDINGDGNADLAVGAPGEDDTSGHADRGSVTVLYGPALNSGFSYATSGVTSTGAKLGSAVTAGDFNADGKADVFAAGTGKGGHWNARLTDGATQTGTLTTSTSAIAYPDATTGDFNRDGYADVALNYRDAGGIGRVTWFKGGASGLTKVSTLSVKGGRSIAAGDVNGNGYDDLVIGQPYTSESGAVSGGQVTMVPGTSTGFTTTGMATIQQDTSGVPGANESGDALGSSVSVGDYNLDGYADVLAGAPNEDITRDAVNRSNPGTAILLKGTSAGLTGSGAIAVSQDTSGVPGSTETDDKLGSAVSLTDLTGYGRTDLTLGTEGEDAGDGILLYVPSNSTGLGLTQTAILSKSQLGTATRARLGQLLTP
;
A
#
# COMPACT_ATOMS: atom_id res chain seq x y z
N VAL A 1 -41.07 -17.89 -19.02
CA VAL A 1 -41.33 -17.70 -17.58
C VAL A 1 -40.87 -16.29 -17.26
N THR A 2 -41.85 -15.40 -17.02
CA THR A 2 -41.66 -13.99 -16.74
C THR A 2 -41.16 -13.89 -15.29
N TYR A 3 -39.93 -13.54 -15.08
CA TYR A 3 -39.45 -13.15 -13.75
C TYR A 3 -39.88 -11.70 -13.49
N ALA A 4 -40.71 -11.51 -12.49
CA ALA A 4 -40.93 -10.20 -11.91
C ALA A 4 -39.65 -9.78 -11.23
N ILE A 5 -38.99 -8.73 -11.72
CA ILE A 5 -37.89 -8.04 -11.05
C ILE A 5 -38.56 -7.26 -9.92
N ALA A 6 -38.42 -7.75 -8.68
CA ALA A 6 -38.63 -6.91 -7.52
C ALA A 6 -37.45 -5.91 -7.51
N ASP A 7 -37.80 -4.63 -7.47
CA ASP A 7 -36.82 -3.55 -7.24
C ASP A 7 -36.24 -3.76 -5.83
N PRO A 8 -34.99 -4.24 -5.68
CA PRO A 8 -34.38 -4.34 -4.35
C PRO A 8 -33.98 -2.92 -3.95
N GLY A 9 -34.42 -2.49 -2.79
CA GLY A 9 -33.90 -1.29 -2.19
C GLY A 9 -32.37 -1.34 -2.14
N SER A 10 -31.71 -0.19 -2.10
CA SER A 10 -30.24 -0.03 -2.18
C SER A 10 -29.44 -0.99 -1.29
N ASP A 11 -29.96 -1.33 -0.12
CA ASP A 11 -29.31 -2.23 0.85
C ASP A 11 -29.23 -3.69 0.35
N GLN A 12 -30.24 -4.17 -0.40
CA GLN A 12 -30.21 -5.54 -0.94
C GLN A 12 -29.24 -5.69 -2.12
N ALA A 13 -29.02 -4.64 -2.91
CA ALA A 13 -28.05 -4.66 -4.00
C ALA A 13 -26.62 -4.69 -3.46
N ALA A 14 -26.33 -3.96 -2.39
CA ALA A 14 -25.04 -3.97 -1.70
C ALA A 14 -24.75 -5.33 -1.05
N ASP A 15 -25.74 -5.95 -0.40
CA ASP A 15 -25.59 -7.28 0.21
C ASP A 15 -25.35 -8.38 -0.83
N VAL A 16 -25.97 -8.30 -2.00
CA VAL A 16 -25.72 -9.25 -3.10
C VAL A 16 -24.31 -9.04 -3.68
N ALA A 17 -23.85 -7.82 -3.78
CA ALA A 17 -22.49 -7.52 -4.26
C ALA A 17 -21.40 -8.08 -3.36
N ARG A 18 -21.66 -8.22 -2.06
CA ARG A 18 -20.69 -8.75 -1.04
C ARG A 18 -20.78 -10.26 -0.83
N SER A 19 -21.78 -10.94 -1.36
CA SER A 19 -21.86 -12.39 -1.18
C SER A 19 -20.80 -13.10 -2.02
N LYS A 20 -20.17 -14.15 -1.43
CA LYS A 20 -19.26 -15.02 -2.18
C LYS A 20 -19.92 -15.49 -3.48
N ARG A 21 -19.27 -15.25 -4.61
CA ARG A 21 -19.73 -15.67 -5.93
C ARG A 21 -18.56 -16.03 -6.84
N PRO A 22 -18.74 -17.01 -7.76
CA PRO A 22 -17.70 -17.39 -8.69
C PRO A 22 -17.47 -16.32 -9.76
N VAL A 23 -16.34 -16.42 -10.44
CA VAL A 23 -16.08 -15.66 -11.68
C VAL A 23 -17.10 -16.04 -12.76
N LYS A 24 -17.53 -15.05 -13.55
CA LYS A 24 -18.43 -15.26 -14.70
C LYS A 24 -17.99 -14.44 -15.89
N VAL A 25 -18.13 -14.99 -17.08
CA VAL A 25 -17.91 -14.29 -18.35
C VAL A 25 -19.21 -14.31 -19.16
N HIS A 26 -19.54 -13.20 -19.81
CA HIS A 26 -20.70 -13.03 -20.64
C HIS A 26 -20.33 -12.36 -21.96
N ASP A 27 -20.74 -12.96 -23.08
CA ASP A 27 -20.44 -12.45 -24.41
C ASP A 27 -21.66 -11.81 -25.05
N LEU A 28 -21.46 -10.64 -25.64
CA LEU A 28 -22.50 -9.85 -26.30
C LEU A 28 -22.11 -9.56 -27.74
N ALA A 29 -22.77 -10.19 -28.70
CA ALA A 29 -22.48 -10.02 -30.12
C ALA A 29 -22.78 -8.58 -30.60
N MET A 30 -21.84 -7.98 -31.30
CA MET A 30 -21.98 -6.65 -31.89
C MET A 30 -22.73 -6.71 -33.25
N LYS A 31 -23.53 -5.70 -33.56
CA LYS A 31 -24.33 -5.61 -34.75
C LYS A 31 -23.78 -4.54 -35.70
N ALA A 32 -23.76 -4.84 -37.00
CA ALA A 32 -23.45 -3.87 -38.03
C ALA A 32 -24.52 -2.79 -38.13
N THR A 33 -24.15 -1.53 -37.93
CA THR A 33 -25.04 -0.36 -37.98
C THR A 33 -24.75 0.55 -39.18
N GLY A 34 -23.67 0.25 -39.93
CA GLY A 34 -23.24 0.99 -41.10
C GLY A 34 -22.00 0.40 -41.74
N THR A 35 -21.52 1.04 -42.79
CA THR A 35 -20.29 0.64 -43.44
C THR A 35 -19.07 0.84 -42.50
N GLY A 36 -18.40 -0.25 -42.14
CA GLY A 36 -17.23 -0.21 -41.23
C GLY A 36 -17.56 0.12 -39.79
N LYS A 37 -18.81 -0.05 -39.35
CA LYS A 37 -19.21 0.18 -37.96
C LYS A 37 -19.96 -1.01 -37.39
N LEU A 38 -19.54 -1.45 -36.21
CA LEU A 38 -20.25 -2.39 -35.38
C LEU A 38 -20.61 -1.71 -34.06
N GLU A 39 -21.78 -1.95 -33.55
CA GLU A 39 -22.27 -1.33 -32.31
C GLU A 39 -23.03 -2.37 -31.49
N LEU A 40 -22.89 -2.23 -30.18
CA LEU A 40 -23.76 -2.77 -29.16
C LEU A 40 -24.49 -1.58 -28.53
N ALA A 41 -25.80 -1.50 -28.74
CA ALA A 41 -26.64 -0.45 -28.13
C ALA A 41 -26.63 -0.60 -26.60
N LYS A 42 -27.01 0.46 -25.88
CA LYS A 42 -27.18 0.41 -24.41
C LYS A 42 -27.94 -0.83 -23.99
N THR A 43 -27.27 -1.73 -23.32
CA THR A 43 -27.77 -3.03 -22.87
C THR A 43 -27.61 -3.13 -21.37
N GLY A 44 -28.68 -3.44 -20.64
CA GLY A 44 -28.59 -3.85 -19.22
C GLY A 44 -28.08 -5.29 -19.13
N THR A 45 -27.21 -5.56 -18.21
CA THR A 45 -26.50 -6.85 -18.07
C THR A 45 -26.58 -7.35 -16.63
N GLU A 46 -26.11 -8.58 -16.40
CA GLU A 46 -25.66 -8.98 -15.06
C GLU A 46 -24.46 -8.11 -14.65
N ALA A 47 -24.12 -8.08 -13.37
CA ALA A 47 -23.01 -7.30 -12.87
C ALA A 47 -21.66 -7.80 -13.44
N PHE A 48 -20.79 -6.86 -13.78
CA PHE A 48 -19.43 -7.11 -14.25
C PHE A 48 -18.52 -5.96 -13.77
N SER A 49 -17.21 -6.18 -13.78
CA SER A 49 -16.25 -5.13 -13.41
C SER A 49 -15.13 -4.95 -14.42
N LEU A 50 -14.95 -5.92 -15.33
CA LEU A 50 -13.93 -5.87 -16.37
C LEU A 50 -14.59 -6.23 -17.71
N LEU A 51 -14.09 -5.65 -18.79
CA LEU A 51 -14.59 -5.95 -20.14
C LEU A 51 -13.48 -5.80 -21.19
N GLY A 52 -13.73 -6.43 -22.35
CA GLY A 52 -12.93 -6.27 -23.55
C GLY A 52 -13.75 -6.55 -24.80
N VAL A 53 -13.10 -6.54 -25.96
CA VAL A 53 -13.68 -6.92 -27.25
C VAL A 53 -12.81 -8.01 -27.85
N SER A 54 -13.42 -9.13 -28.24
CA SER A 54 -12.74 -10.23 -28.91
C SER A 54 -13.26 -10.48 -30.33
N TRP A 55 -12.51 -11.29 -31.11
CA TRP A 55 -12.86 -11.69 -32.45
C TRP A 55 -12.27 -13.06 -32.81
N THR A 56 -12.92 -13.77 -33.71
CA THR A 56 -12.57 -15.17 -34.04
C THR A 56 -11.33 -15.35 -34.94
N GLU A 57 -10.80 -14.29 -35.54
CA GLU A 57 -9.64 -14.34 -36.42
C GLU A 57 -8.38 -13.89 -35.67
N ASP A 58 -7.70 -14.81 -34.98
CA ASP A 58 -6.52 -14.59 -34.12
C ASP A 58 -5.38 -13.80 -34.78
N ALA A 59 -5.09 -14.10 -36.04
CA ALA A 59 -4.01 -13.47 -36.80
C ALA A 59 -4.36 -12.06 -37.33
N LYS A 60 -5.61 -11.60 -37.17
CA LYS A 60 -6.05 -10.34 -37.74
C LYS A 60 -6.11 -9.26 -36.66
N ARG A 61 -5.21 -8.28 -36.75
CA ARG A 61 -5.30 -7.08 -35.90
C ARG A 61 -6.52 -6.23 -36.29
N LEU A 62 -7.22 -5.71 -35.30
CA LEU A 62 -8.30 -4.75 -35.50
C LEU A 62 -7.69 -3.40 -35.92
N LYS A 63 -7.93 -3.00 -37.17
CA LYS A 63 -7.52 -1.68 -37.69
C LYS A 63 -8.66 -0.69 -37.52
N GLY A 64 -8.72 -0.06 -36.33
CA GLY A 64 -9.80 0.84 -35.98
C GLY A 64 -9.78 1.26 -34.52
N THR A 65 -10.89 1.82 -34.07
CA THR A 65 -11.10 2.23 -32.68
C THR A 65 -12.22 1.41 -32.08
N ALA A 66 -11.97 0.76 -30.94
CA ALA A 66 -12.97 0.13 -30.09
C ALA A 66 -13.24 1.04 -28.88
N GLN A 67 -14.49 1.35 -28.60
CA GLN A 67 -14.89 2.20 -27.50
C GLN A 67 -16.06 1.58 -26.75
N VAL A 68 -16.06 1.77 -25.44
CA VAL A 68 -17.10 1.31 -24.53
C VAL A 68 -17.52 2.44 -23.58
N ARG A 69 -18.71 2.34 -23.03
CA ARG A 69 -19.14 3.04 -21.82
C ARG A 69 -20.04 2.13 -21.00
N THR A 70 -19.99 2.30 -19.69
CA THR A 70 -20.65 1.42 -18.75
C THR A 70 -21.55 2.20 -17.80
N ARG A 71 -22.52 1.50 -17.20
CA ARG A 71 -23.38 2.06 -16.16
C ARG A 71 -22.91 1.51 -14.81
N SER A 72 -22.52 2.41 -13.90
CA SER A 72 -22.13 2.04 -12.53
C SER A 72 -23.31 1.45 -11.75
N VAL A 73 -23.08 0.36 -11.05
CA VAL A 73 -24.06 -0.21 -10.10
C VAL A 73 -24.31 0.74 -8.93
N GLU A 74 -23.28 1.42 -8.47
CA GLU A 74 -23.34 2.30 -7.30
C GLU A 74 -24.16 3.56 -7.55
N THR A 75 -23.88 4.25 -8.67
CA THR A 75 -24.50 5.55 -8.96
C THR A 75 -25.66 5.48 -9.95
N GLY A 76 -25.79 4.38 -10.71
CA GLY A 76 -26.69 4.26 -11.83
C GLY A 76 -26.34 5.12 -13.04
N GLU A 77 -25.26 5.89 -12.98
CA GLU A 77 -24.81 6.81 -14.01
C GLU A 77 -24.01 6.10 -15.12
N TRP A 78 -24.09 6.63 -16.34
CA TRP A 78 -23.29 6.15 -17.46
C TRP A 78 -21.96 6.90 -17.52
N SER A 79 -20.88 6.15 -17.66
CA SER A 79 -19.55 6.71 -17.88
C SER A 79 -19.44 7.47 -19.21
N GLY A 80 -18.42 8.28 -19.39
CA GLY A 80 -17.97 8.73 -20.69
C GLY A 80 -17.50 7.56 -21.56
N TRP A 81 -17.29 7.80 -22.86
CA TRP A 81 -16.69 6.81 -23.75
C TRP A 81 -15.22 6.59 -23.39
N GLN A 82 -14.83 5.34 -23.28
CA GLN A 82 -13.47 4.89 -23.01
C GLN A 82 -12.97 4.09 -24.20
N ASN A 83 -11.69 4.25 -24.57
CA ASN A 83 -11.06 3.47 -25.61
C ASN A 83 -10.56 2.15 -25.04
N LEU A 84 -10.74 1.06 -25.79
CA LEU A 84 -10.05 -0.19 -25.55
C LEU A 84 -8.73 -0.19 -26.34
N ASP A 85 -7.70 -0.74 -25.74
CA ASP A 85 -6.44 -0.94 -26.42
C ASP A 85 -6.51 -2.20 -27.28
N VAL A 86 -6.39 -2.01 -28.58
CA VAL A 86 -6.43 -3.08 -29.59
C VAL A 86 -5.09 -3.25 -30.31
N ASP A 87 -4.13 -2.35 -30.04
CA ASP A 87 -2.82 -2.35 -30.68
C ASP A 87 -1.82 -3.25 -29.94
N GLU A 88 -2.07 -3.54 -28.67
CA GLU A 88 -1.22 -4.35 -27.81
C GLU A 88 -1.61 -5.83 -27.76
N ALA A 89 -2.68 -6.22 -28.48
CA ALA A 89 -3.13 -7.62 -28.57
C ALA A 89 -1.96 -8.55 -28.88
N HIS A 90 -1.61 -9.40 -27.92
CA HIS A 90 -0.49 -10.32 -28.01
C HIS A 90 -0.77 -11.42 -29.06
N PRO A 91 0.11 -11.63 -30.04
CA PRO A 91 0.01 -12.84 -30.85
C PRO A 91 0.28 -14.05 -29.95
N VAL A 92 -0.61 -15.01 -30.01
CA VAL A 92 -0.49 -16.24 -29.26
C VAL A 92 0.77 -16.99 -29.69
N ASP A 93 1.59 -17.41 -28.74
CA ASP A 93 2.67 -18.35 -29.01
C ASP A 93 2.09 -19.72 -29.33
N ARG A 94 1.98 -20.04 -30.65
CA ARG A 94 1.43 -21.32 -31.12
C ARG A 94 2.19 -22.55 -30.64
N ALA A 95 3.33 -22.37 -30.00
CA ALA A 95 4.05 -23.44 -29.32
C ALA A 95 3.51 -23.68 -27.89
N GLU A 96 2.59 -22.84 -27.41
CA GLU A 96 1.93 -23.02 -26.14
C GLU A 96 0.78 -24.04 -26.26
N PRO A 97 0.64 -24.99 -25.33
CA PRO A 97 -0.51 -25.88 -25.26
C PRO A 97 -1.81 -25.06 -25.19
N GLY A 98 -2.85 -25.47 -25.92
CA GLY A 98 -4.11 -24.73 -26.00
C GLY A 98 -4.16 -23.55 -27.00
N ALA A 99 -3.02 -23.11 -27.50
CA ALA A 99 -2.94 -21.97 -28.44
C ALA A 99 -3.73 -22.15 -29.76
N GLN A 100 -4.26 -23.34 -30.04
CA GLN A 100 -5.04 -23.62 -31.24
C GLN A 100 -6.44 -23.00 -31.21
N ASP A 101 -6.96 -22.73 -30.01
CA ASP A 101 -8.28 -22.15 -29.77
C ASP A 101 -8.22 -20.63 -29.46
N ALA A 102 -7.02 -20.05 -29.56
CA ALA A 102 -6.81 -18.64 -29.23
C ALA A 102 -7.54 -17.69 -30.18
N HIS A 103 -8.16 -16.69 -29.59
CA HIS A 103 -8.89 -15.62 -30.24
C HIS A 103 -8.08 -14.32 -30.23
N GLY A 104 -8.38 -13.40 -31.14
CA GLY A 104 -7.88 -12.04 -31.06
C GLY A 104 -8.74 -11.24 -30.08
N GLY A 105 -8.11 -10.39 -29.27
CA GLY A 105 -8.80 -9.56 -28.29
C GLY A 105 -8.20 -8.16 -28.14
N SER A 106 -8.89 -7.28 -27.44
CA SER A 106 -8.31 -6.06 -26.87
C SER A 106 -7.71 -6.37 -25.51
N GLU A 107 -6.83 -5.52 -25.00
CA GLU A 107 -6.49 -5.55 -23.59
C GLU A 107 -7.76 -5.35 -22.74
N PRO A 108 -7.91 -6.08 -21.63
CA PRO A 108 -9.07 -5.97 -20.75
C PRO A 108 -9.08 -4.66 -19.95
N LEU A 109 -10.23 -3.98 -19.95
CA LEU A 109 -10.44 -2.73 -19.22
C LEU A 109 -11.24 -2.96 -17.95
N TRP A 110 -10.67 -2.63 -16.80
CA TRP A 110 -11.40 -2.53 -15.54
C TRP A 110 -12.26 -1.27 -15.51
N VAL A 111 -13.53 -1.42 -15.21
CA VAL A 111 -14.53 -0.33 -15.18
C VAL A 111 -15.22 -0.19 -13.82
N GLY A 112 -14.85 -1.04 -12.86
CA GLY A 112 -15.54 -1.15 -11.58
C GLY A 112 -16.92 -1.79 -11.70
N PRO A 113 -17.63 -2.00 -10.58
CA PRO A 113 -18.94 -2.63 -10.57
C PRO A 113 -19.94 -1.93 -11.49
N SER A 114 -20.37 -2.61 -12.54
CA SER A 114 -21.23 -2.10 -13.61
C SER A 114 -22.33 -3.12 -13.97
N ASP A 115 -23.51 -2.63 -14.45
CA ASP A 115 -24.65 -3.44 -14.82
C ASP A 115 -25.25 -3.05 -16.18
N GLY A 116 -24.49 -2.30 -16.96
CA GLY A 116 -24.89 -1.91 -18.31
C GLY A 116 -23.70 -1.52 -19.17
N VAL A 117 -23.76 -1.86 -20.46
CA VAL A 117 -22.70 -1.59 -21.43
C VAL A 117 -23.26 -1.05 -22.73
N GLU A 118 -22.49 -0.19 -23.38
CA GLU A 118 -22.67 0.26 -24.76
C GLU A 118 -21.28 0.26 -25.41
N ALA A 119 -21.17 -0.30 -26.62
CA ALA A 119 -19.90 -0.42 -27.33
C ALA A 119 -20.00 -0.03 -28.78
N ARG A 120 -18.88 0.43 -29.35
CA ARG A 120 -18.76 0.72 -30.79
C ARG A 120 -17.36 0.42 -31.28
N VAL A 121 -17.28 -0.17 -32.46
CA VAL A 121 -16.03 -0.41 -33.21
C VAL A 121 -16.12 0.26 -34.56
N VAL A 122 -15.13 1.08 -34.88
CA VAL A 122 -15.07 1.87 -36.12
C VAL A 122 -13.75 1.59 -36.83
N ALA A 123 -13.82 1.16 -38.09
CA ALA A 123 -12.62 0.95 -38.93
C ALA A 123 -11.86 2.26 -39.16
N ALA A 124 -10.52 2.20 -39.12
CA ALA A 124 -9.64 3.39 -39.24
C ALA A 124 -9.79 4.15 -40.54
N ASP A 125 -10.10 3.45 -41.66
CA ASP A 125 -10.20 4.03 -43.01
C ASP A 125 -11.64 4.46 -43.40
N GLY A 126 -12.62 4.31 -42.46
CA GLY A 126 -14.03 4.58 -42.74
C GLY A 126 -14.63 3.74 -43.88
N SER A 127 -13.84 2.79 -44.44
CA SER A 127 -14.27 1.87 -45.48
C SER A 127 -15.07 0.71 -44.89
N GLY A 128 -15.85 0.05 -45.75
CA GLY A 128 -16.79 -0.96 -45.31
C GLY A 128 -16.23 -2.10 -44.46
N SER A 129 -17.14 -2.89 -43.89
CA SER A 129 -16.91 -4.03 -42.99
C SER A 129 -15.82 -5.05 -43.40
N THR A 130 -15.19 -4.90 -44.52
CA THR A 130 -14.06 -5.75 -45.00
C THR A 130 -12.75 -5.55 -44.27
N GLY A 131 -12.60 -4.47 -43.49
CA GLY A 131 -11.41 -4.16 -42.69
C GLY A 131 -11.45 -4.69 -41.26
N LEU A 132 -12.64 -4.97 -40.72
CA LEU A 132 -12.81 -5.46 -39.36
C LEU A 132 -12.70 -6.98 -39.29
N PRO A 133 -12.19 -7.57 -38.19
CA PRO A 133 -12.23 -9.01 -37.91
C PRO A 133 -13.67 -9.51 -37.85
N LYS A 134 -13.85 -10.82 -38.05
CA LYS A 134 -15.17 -11.46 -37.90
C LYS A 134 -15.41 -11.87 -36.44
N GLY A 135 -16.70 -12.03 -36.11
CA GLY A 135 -17.08 -12.51 -34.79
C GLY A 135 -16.74 -11.53 -33.67
N LEU A 136 -16.84 -10.22 -33.92
CA LEU A 136 -16.62 -9.21 -32.90
C LEU A 136 -17.70 -9.26 -31.82
N GLU A 137 -17.29 -9.46 -30.57
CA GLU A 137 -18.11 -9.53 -29.38
C GLU A 137 -17.55 -8.65 -28.27
N VAL A 138 -18.41 -8.17 -27.40
CA VAL A 138 -18.05 -7.52 -26.12
C VAL A 138 -18.12 -8.57 -25.05
N ASN A 139 -17.01 -8.79 -24.37
CA ASN A 139 -16.89 -9.76 -23.32
C ASN A 139 -16.89 -9.04 -21.97
N LEU A 140 -17.79 -9.45 -21.08
CA LEU A 140 -17.99 -8.88 -19.76
C LEU A 140 -17.56 -9.89 -18.72
N VAL A 141 -16.69 -9.50 -17.79
CA VAL A 141 -16.16 -10.36 -16.74
C VAL A 141 -16.61 -9.84 -15.38
N ASP A 142 -17.36 -10.66 -14.63
CA ASP A 142 -17.52 -10.53 -13.18
C ASP A 142 -16.37 -11.31 -12.53
N PRO A 143 -15.41 -10.67 -11.85
CA PRO A 143 -14.26 -11.37 -11.23
C PRO A 143 -14.67 -12.20 -10.01
N GLY A 144 -15.94 -12.23 -9.66
CA GLY A 144 -16.43 -12.91 -8.49
C GLY A 144 -16.03 -12.21 -7.18
N VAL A 145 -16.40 -12.83 -6.07
CA VAL A 145 -16.04 -12.38 -4.70
C VAL A 145 -15.64 -13.60 -3.89
N THR A 146 -14.48 -13.57 -3.28
CA THR A 146 -14.00 -14.62 -2.38
C THR A 146 -14.70 -14.53 -1.02
N ALA A 147 -14.57 -15.60 -0.20
CA ALA A 147 -15.11 -15.58 1.15
C ALA A 147 -14.38 -14.59 2.08
N ALA A 148 -13.13 -14.26 1.79
CA ALA A 148 -12.37 -13.26 2.53
C ALA A 148 -12.84 -11.86 2.18
N GLU A 149 -12.93 -11.53 0.90
CA GLU A 149 -13.43 -10.24 0.40
C GLU A 149 -14.86 -9.96 0.87
N ALA A 150 -15.75 -10.97 0.85
CA ALA A 150 -17.13 -10.84 1.36
C ALA A 150 -17.21 -10.44 2.84
N LYS A 151 -16.13 -10.58 3.61
CA LYS A 151 -16.04 -10.19 5.01
C LYS A 151 -15.21 -8.91 5.22
N ASN A 152 -14.51 -8.45 4.20
CA ASN A 152 -13.66 -7.28 4.30
C ASN A 152 -14.51 -6.01 4.20
N LYS A 153 -14.60 -5.26 5.30
CA LYS A 153 -15.34 -4.00 5.35
C LYS A 153 -14.66 -2.87 4.56
N ALA A 154 -13.37 -2.99 4.26
CA ALA A 154 -12.66 -2.04 3.43
C ALA A 154 -13.23 -1.97 1.99
N LEU A 155 -13.83 -3.07 1.51
CA LEU A 155 -14.51 -3.15 0.21
C LEU A 155 -15.98 -2.71 0.26
N ASP A 156 -16.42 -2.15 1.40
CA ASP A 156 -17.80 -1.73 1.59
C ASP A 156 -18.05 -0.33 1.02
N THR A 157 -18.75 -0.26 -0.09
CA THR A 157 -19.17 1.00 -0.73
C THR A 157 -20.49 1.55 -0.21
N SER A 158 -21.18 0.85 0.72
CA SER A 158 -22.52 1.21 1.20
C SER A 158 -22.61 2.37 2.21
N GLY A 159 -21.48 3.06 2.46
CA GLY A 159 -21.45 4.27 3.30
C GLY A 159 -21.28 4.04 4.79
N GLU A 160 -21.13 2.78 5.27
CA GLU A 160 -20.72 2.50 6.66
C GLU A 160 -19.20 2.60 6.87
N GLY A 161 -18.42 2.65 5.80
CA GLY A 161 -16.99 2.96 5.82
C GLY A 161 -16.79 4.44 5.49
N GLY A 162 -15.88 5.10 6.16
CA GLY A 162 -15.41 6.48 5.94
C GLY A 162 -16.36 7.51 5.34
N ALA A 163 -15.84 8.66 5.05
CA ALA A 163 -16.57 9.73 4.37
C ALA A 163 -16.98 9.28 2.96
N GLY A 164 -18.25 8.94 2.79
CA GLY A 164 -18.75 8.49 1.50
C GLY A 164 -18.50 9.51 0.37
N THR A 165 -17.99 9.03 -0.77
CA THR A 165 -17.93 9.80 -2.02
C THR A 165 -19.29 9.95 -2.70
N GLY A 166 -20.38 9.84 -1.95
CA GLY A 166 -21.72 10.03 -2.50
C GLY A 166 -21.88 11.44 -3.07
N THR A 167 -21.90 11.55 -4.39
CA THR A 167 -22.43 12.74 -5.03
C THR A 167 -23.90 12.83 -4.70
N ASN A 168 -24.24 13.45 -3.59
CA ASN A 168 -25.61 13.67 -3.16
C ASN A 168 -26.27 14.70 -4.07
N THR A 169 -26.82 14.27 -5.20
CA THR A 169 -27.82 15.00 -5.99
C THR A 169 -29.22 14.50 -5.65
N GLY A 170 -29.51 14.33 -4.38
CA GLY A 170 -30.83 13.95 -3.90
C GLY A 170 -31.16 14.72 -2.64
N THR A 171 -32.14 15.57 -2.75
CA THR A 171 -32.92 16.17 -1.66
C THR A 171 -32.76 15.46 -0.31
N GLY A 172 -32.05 16.15 0.59
CA GLY A 172 -32.03 16.04 2.04
C GLY A 172 -32.61 14.79 2.66
N SER A 173 -31.78 14.08 3.30
CA SER A 173 -31.85 13.57 4.66
C SER A 173 -30.86 12.44 4.81
N ASP A 174 -30.20 12.49 5.96
CA ASP A 174 -29.43 11.39 6.55
C ASP A 174 -28.04 11.12 5.98
N MET A 175 -27.23 12.17 5.78
CA MET A 175 -26.00 12.09 6.54
C MET A 175 -26.40 12.37 7.99
N ASP A 176 -26.36 11.39 8.85
CA ASP A 176 -26.00 11.64 10.23
C ASP A 176 -24.55 12.17 10.18
N ALA A 177 -24.43 13.42 9.77
CA ALA A 177 -23.51 14.28 10.43
C ALA A 177 -23.85 13.99 11.89
N ALA A 178 -22.95 13.33 12.64
CA ALA A 178 -23.01 13.45 14.06
C ALA A 178 -23.12 14.95 14.25
N ALA A 179 -24.34 15.38 14.39
CA ALA A 179 -24.65 16.77 14.51
C ALA A 179 -23.90 17.16 15.76
N PHE A 180 -22.86 17.96 15.59
CA PHE A 180 -22.43 18.81 16.67
C PHE A 180 -23.64 19.67 16.94
N VAL A 181 -24.50 19.18 17.83
CA VAL A 181 -25.40 20.04 18.58
C VAL A 181 -24.45 20.83 19.45
N ALA A 182 -24.18 22.05 19.05
CA ALA A 182 -23.67 23.04 19.95
C ALA A 182 -24.63 23.05 21.13
N GLU A 183 -24.22 22.51 22.28
CA GLU A 183 -24.98 22.69 23.50
C GLU A 183 -25.01 24.17 23.78
N ASP A 184 -26.22 24.73 23.70
CA ASP A 184 -26.53 26.08 24.08
C ASP A 184 -26.16 26.22 25.59
N PRO A 185 -25.30 27.14 26.04
CA PRO A 185 -24.84 27.26 27.41
C PRO A 185 -25.88 27.92 28.34
N SER A 186 -27.17 27.78 28.09
CA SER A 186 -28.21 28.40 28.92
C SER A 186 -29.21 27.43 29.51
N ALA A 187 -28.78 26.35 30.16
CA ALA A 187 -29.64 25.59 31.06
C ALA A 187 -28.90 25.27 32.35
N SER A 188 -29.20 26.04 33.38
CA SER A 188 -28.83 25.78 34.78
C SER A 188 -29.30 24.42 35.28
N PRO A 189 -28.50 23.74 36.09
CA PRO A 189 -28.85 22.42 36.61
C PRO A 189 -29.84 22.53 37.77
N SER A 190 -30.89 21.77 37.72
CA SER A 190 -31.71 21.43 38.90
C SER A 190 -31.35 20.03 39.36
N ASP A 191 -30.67 19.97 40.49
CA ASP A 191 -30.56 18.83 41.38
C ASP A 191 -31.96 18.44 41.88
N PRO A 192 -32.37 17.23 42.15
CA PRO A 192 -31.91 16.48 43.30
C PRO A 192 -32.03 14.94 43.24
N GLY A 193 -31.32 14.27 44.12
CA GLY A 193 -31.89 13.05 44.70
C GLY A 193 -31.00 11.86 44.88
N SER A 194 -30.25 11.95 45.93
CA SER A 194 -29.74 10.85 46.77
C SER A 194 -30.54 9.56 46.77
N ALA A 195 -29.90 8.44 46.53
CA ALA A 195 -30.08 7.17 47.25
C ALA A 195 -28.87 6.24 47.06
N SER A 196 -28.17 6.00 48.10
CA SER A 196 -27.12 5.01 48.35
C SER A 196 -27.74 3.72 48.94
N PRO A 197 -26.96 2.70 49.31
CA PRO A 197 -26.54 1.54 48.52
C PRO A 197 -27.12 0.21 49.10
N SER A 198 -26.92 -0.91 48.45
CA SER A 198 -27.07 -2.21 49.13
C SER A 198 -26.10 -3.24 48.51
N GLU A 199 -25.27 -3.63 49.35
CA GLU A 199 -24.37 -4.73 49.59
C GLU A 199 -24.42 -6.00 48.77
N SER A 200 -23.21 -6.54 48.64
CA SER A 200 -22.74 -7.86 48.18
C SER A 200 -23.42 -9.07 48.89
N PRO A 201 -23.24 -10.30 48.41
CA PRO A 201 -22.11 -11.08 48.96
C PRO A 201 -21.37 -12.01 47.97
N VAL A 202 -20.09 -12.20 48.28
CA VAL A 202 -19.22 -13.30 47.87
C VAL A 202 -19.57 -14.57 48.65
N PRO A 203 -19.37 -15.78 48.14
CA PRO A 203 -18.35 -16.65 48.68
C PRO A 203 -17.54 -17.43 47.66
N THR A 204 -16.25 -17.42 47.80
CA THR A 204 -15.28 -18.33 48.45
C THR A 204 -15.21 -19.78 47.96
N ALA A 205 -14.00 -20.12 47.55
CA ALA A 205 -13.17 -21.26 47.80
C ALA A 205 -12.94 -22.34 46.72
N GLU A 206 -11.67 -22.45 46.37
CA GLU A 206 -10.89 -23.56 45.82
C GLU A 206 -11.10 -24.92 46.56
N PRO A 207 -10.58 -26.08 46.03
CA PRO A 207 -9.15 -26.27 45.82
C PRO A 207 -8.72 -27.18 44.65
N SER A 208 -7.47 -27.05 44.30
CA SER A 208 -6.65 -28.01 43.55
C SER A 208 -6.44 -29.34 44.34
N PRO A 209 -6.08 -30.43 43.67
CA PRO A 209 -4.66 -30.81 43.73
C PRO A 209 -4.05 -31.40 42.44
N THR A 210 -2.80 -31.06 42.21
CA THR A 210 -1.60 -31.87 41.94
C THR A 210 -1.79 -33.36 41.60
N ASP A 211 -1.14 -33.77 40.43
CA ASP A 211 0.02 -34.67 40.48
C ASP A 211 0.56 -34.92 39.06
N THR A 212 1.87 -34.69 38.95
CA THR A 212 2.77 -35.22 37.93
C THR A 212 3.20 -36.63 38.39
N PRO A 213 3.55 -37.59 37.49
CA PRO A 213 4.99 -37.77 37.24
C PRO A 213 5.39 -38.14 35.80
N THR A 214 6.53 -37.64 35.43
CA THR A 214 7.68 -38.16 34.69
C THR A 214 7.68 -39.67 34.35
N ASP A 215 8.03 -39.98 33.08
CA ASP A 215 9.21 -40.80 32.74
C ASP A 215 9.32 -41.09 31.22
N THR A 216 10.49 -40.72 30.68
CA THR A 216 11.09 -41.27 29.47
C THR A 216 11.84 -42.55 29.86
N PRO A 217 12.08 -43.57 29.00
CA PRO A 217 13.17 -43.50 28.05
C PRO A 217 13.02 -44.32 26.72
N THR A 218 13.71 -43.83 25.67
CA THR A 218 14.70 -44.48 24.79
C THR A 218 14.61 -45.99 24.47
N GLU A 219 14.58 -46.35 23.21
CA GLU A 219 15.59 -47.09 22.41
C GLU A 219 15.06 -47.73 21.15
N THR A 220 15.83 -47.52 20.05
CA THR A 220 15.86 -48.28 18.83
C THR A 220 16.59 -49.59 19.04
N PRO A 221 16.36 -50.72 18.29
CA PRO A 221 17.25 -50.97 17.16
C PRO A 221 16.67 -51.75 15.95
N ALA A 222 17.14 -51.42 14.82
CA ALA A 222 17.78 -52.09 13.66
C ALA A 222 17.55 -53.55 13.29
N VAL A 223 17.34 -53.72 11.96
CA VAL A 223 17.87 -54.67 10.95
C VAL A 223 17.49 -56.18 11.07
N THR A 224 16.94 -56.79 9.99
CA THR A 224 17.62 -57.70 9.07
C THR A 224 16.65 -58.45 8.18
N ASP A 225 17.02 -58.44 6.89
CA ASP A 225 17.07 -59.57 5.91
C ASP A 225 15.85 -60.27 5.32
N SER A 226 15.87 -60.19 4.00
CA SER A 226 15.33 -61.11 3.01
C SER A 226 15.88 -62.56 3.15
N PRO A 227 15.28 -63.67 2.59
CA PRO A 227 15.38 -63.88 1.17
C PRO A 227 14.27 -64.69 0.48
N SER A 228 14.14 -64.48 -0.85
CA SER A 228 14.14 -65.46 -2.00
C SER A 228 13.31 -66.68 -2.01
N ALA A 229 12.56 -66.92 -3.06
CA ALA A 229 12.65 -67.88 -4.15
C ALA A 229 11.31 -68.32 -4.73
N SER A 230 11.17 -68.05 -5.99
CA SER A 230 10.97 -68.91 -7.15
C SER A 230 9.78 -69.88 -7.21
N ALA A 231 8.96 -69.69 -8.23
CA ALA A 231 8.65 -70.67 -9.29
C ALA A 231 7.61 -70.11 -10.30
N SER A 232 7.97 -70.13 -11.55
CA SER A 232 7.13 -70.13 -12.78
C SER A 232 6.91 -71.65 -13.18
N PRO A 233 6.12 -72.02 -14.24
CA PRO A 233 5.24 -71.26 -15.16
C PRO A 233 3.91 -72.00 -15.47
N SER A 234 2.98 -71.30 -16.18
CA SER A 234 2.21 -72.05 -17.22
C SER A 234 1.54 -71.10 -18.18
N GLU A 235 1.72 -71.32 -19.44
CA GLU A 235 1.19 -70.62 -20.60
C GLU A 235 -0.33 -70.73 -20.75
N SER A 236 -0.98 -69.64 -21.30
CA SER A 236 -1.94 -69.83 -22.39
C SER A 236 -2.48 -68.55 -22.96
N THR A 237 -2.20 -68.33 -24.24
CA THR A 237 -2.99 -67.70 -25.33
C THR A 237 -3.43 -66.27 -25.20
N SER A 238 -2.83 -65.46 -26.09
CA SER A 238 -3.16 -64.12 -26.60
C SER A 238 -4.59 -63.99 -27.13
N PRO A 239 -5.20 -62.78 -27.02
CA PRO A 239 -5.56 -62.14 -28.27
C PRO A 239 -4.97 -60.72 -28.36
N SER A 240 -4.91 -60.22 -29.58
CA SER A 240 -4.34 -59.07 -30.26
C SER A 240 -4.44 -57.74 -29.54
N PRO A 241 -3.49 -56.80 -29.75
CA PRO A 241 -3.38 -55.59 -29.01
C PRO A 241 -4.37 -54.54 -29.48
N THR A 242 -5.20 -54.07 -28.58
CA THR A 242 -5.79 -52.71 -28.68
C THR A 242 -4.69 -51.74 -28.30
N GLU A 243 -4.37 -50.81 -29.18
CA GLU A 243 -3.44 -49.71 -28.92
C GLU A 243 -3.90 -49.00 -27.64
N SER A 244 -3.17 -49.19 -26.57
CA SER A 244 -3.23 -48.38 -25.37
C SER A 244 -2.36 -47.17 -25.66
N THR A 245 -2.97 -46.03 -25.86
CA THR A 245 -2.27 -44.73 -25.78
C THR A 245 -1.66 -44.64 -24.40
N SER A 246 -0.35 -44.81 -24.35
CA SER A 246 0.43 -44.50 -23.12
C SER A 246 0.14 -43.09 -22.71
N PRO A 247 -0.23 -42.78 -21.46
CA PRO A 247 -0.33 -41.43 -21.02
C PRO A 247 1.03 -40.76 -21.24
N SER A 248 1.02 -39.60 -21.87
CA SER A 248 2.19 -38.75 -21.98
C SER A 248 2.79 -38.59 -20.58
N PRO A 249 4.13 -38.68 -20.41
CA PRO A 249 4.71 -38.52 -19.09
C PRO A 249 4.33 -37.11 -18.57
N SER A 250 3.76 -37.03 -17.39
CA SER A 250 3.55 -35.76 -16.69
C SER A 250 4.87 -35.00 -16.68
N PRO A 251 4.85 -33.67 -16.96
CA PRO A 251 6.07 -32.88 -16.91
C PRO A 251 6.73 -33.00 -15.54
N THR A 252 8.02 -33.27 -15.53
CA THR A 252 8.79 -33.34 -14.27
C THR A 252 8.92 -31.94 -13.71
N VAL A 253 8.32 -31.67 -12.55
CA VAL A 253 8.46 -30.40 -11.85
C VAL A 253 9.94 -30.22 -11.47
N PRO A 254 10.61 -29.14 -11.93
CA PRO A 254 12.01 -28.89 -11.56
C PRO A 254 12.12 -28.50 -10.09
N THR A 255 13.34 -28.56 -9.55
CA THR A 255 13.64 -28.00 -8.24
C THR A 255 14.11 -26.55 -8.43
N ALA A 256 13.53 -25.61 -7.68
CA ALA A 256 13.95 -24.21 -7.71
C ALA A 256 15.40 -24.09 -7.20
N PRO A 257 16.32 -23.46 -7.95
CA PRO A 257 17.62 -23.13 -7.42
C PRO A 257 17.50 -22.03 -6.36
N PRO A 258 18.36 -22.05 -5.32
CA PRO A 258 18.34 -20.97 -4.33
C PRO A 258 18.71 -19.63 -4.98
N SER A 259 17.98 -18.59 -4.66
CA SER A 259 18.32 -17.23 -5.11
C SER A 259 19.40 -16.61 -4.21
N THR A 260 20.23 -15.75 -4.80
CA THR A 260 21.13 -14.85 -4.05
C THR A 260 20.41 -13.64 -3.46
N VAL A 261 19.12 -13.50 -3.77
CA VAL A 261 18.25 -12.41 -3.33
C VAL A 261 17.04 -13.03 -2.63
N ARG A 262 16.63 -12.47 -1.51
CA ARG A 262 15.43 -12.94 -0.81
C ARG A 262 14.18 -12.76 -1.67
N GLN A 263 13.27 -13.69 -1.57
CA GLN A 263 11.94 -13.58 -2.18
C GLN A 263 11.16 -12.46 -1.48
N PRO A 264 10.63 -11.48 -2.24
CA PRO A 264 9.71 -10.51 -1.68
C PRO A 264 8.39 -11.18 -1.29
N PRO A 265 7.58 -10.59 -0.40
CA PRO A 265 6.23 -11.08 -0.12
C PRO A 265 5.39 -11.13 -1.40
N VAL A 266 4.85 -12.31 -1.72
CA VAL A 266 3.98 -12.53 -2.90
C VAL A 266 2.62 -13.00 -2.42
N ILE A 267 1.55 -12.40 -2.95
CA ILE A 267 0.17 -12.86 -2.76
C ILE A 267 -0.05 -14.04 -3.71
N SER A 268 -0.14 -15.24 -3.15
CA SER A 268 -0.28 -16.47 -3.93
C SER A 268 -1.62 -16.56 -4.65
N ARG A 269 -1.70 -17.41 -5.67
CA ARG A 269 -2.93 -17.71 -6.41
C ARG A 269 -4.09 -18.09 -5.49
N ALA A 270 -3.81 -18.88 -4.45
CA ALA A 270 -4.81 -19.26 -3.44
C ALA A 270 -5.31 -18.04 -2.63
N GLN A 271 -4.41 -17.07 -2.33
CA GLN A 271 -4.76 -15.89 -1.55
C GLN A 271 -5.61 -14.90 -2.35
N TRP A 272 -5.26 -14.64 -3.61
CA TRP A 272 -6.08 -13.76 -4.46
C TRP A 272 -7.28 -14.47 -5.11
N GLY A 273 -7.42 -15.78 -4.90
CA GLY A 273 -8.60 -16.55 -5.26
C GLY A 273 -8.68 -16.96 -6.73
N ALA A 274 -7.56 -17.39 -7.32
CA ALA A 274 -7.53 -17.98 -8.66
C ALA A 274 -8.50 -19.18 -8.78
N ASP A 275 -9.18 -19.29 -9.91
CA ASP A 275 -9.99 -20.47 -10.23
C ASP A 275 -9.13 -21.48 -10.99
N GLU A 276 -8.43 -22.33 -10.24
CA GLU A 276 -7.54 -23.33 -10.80
C GLU A 276 -8.26 -24.38 -11.67
N SER A 277 -9.59 -24.47 -11.56
CA SER A 277 -10.38 -25.40 -12.37
C SER A 277 -10.51 -24.95 -13.83
N THR A 278 -10.15 -23.73 -14.15
CA THR A 278 -10.16 -23.18 -15.52
C THR A 278 -8.81 -23.33 -16.23
N VAL A 279 -7.77 -23.77 -15.55
CA VAL A 279 -6.45 -24.06 -16.14
C VAL A 279 -6.46 -25.49 -16.69
N ASP A 280 -6.41 -25.64 -18.01
CA ASP A 280 -6.61 -26.94 -18.67
C ASP A 280 -5.33 -27.79 -18.71
N ASP A 281 -4.18 -27.20 -19.01
CA ASP A 281 -2.92 -27.90 -19.18
C ASP A 281 -1.95 -27.64 -17.99
N PRO A 282 -1.12 -28.63 -17.62
CA PRO A 282 -0.09 -28.45 -16.60
C PRO A 282 0.90 -27.35 -16.97
N ALA A 283 1.45 -26.69 -15.94
CA ALA A 283 2.49 -25.68 -16.13
C ALA A 283 3.72 -26.25 -16.88
N GLU A 284 4.23 -25.50 -17.82
CA GLU A 284 5.51 -25.76 -18.48
C GLU A 284 6.64 -25.01 -17.76
N TYR A 285 7.83 -25.59 -17.80
CA TYR A 285 9.02 -25.03 -17.15
C TYR A 285 10.12 -24.80 -18.18
N ILE A 286 10.84 -23.70 -18.03
CA ILE A 286 12.04 -23.37 -18.82
C ILE A 286 13.29 -23.76 -18.02
N ASP A 287 14.42 -23.90 -18.71
CA ASP A 287 15.67 -24.29 -18.03
C ASP A 287 16.15 -23.24 -17.03
N LYS A 288 15.97 -21.97 -17.35
CA LYS A 288 16.39 -20.83 -16.51
C LYS A 288 15.72 -19.53 -16.94
N VAL A 289 15.58 -18.62 -15.98
CA VAL A 289 15.21 -17.24 -16.26
C VAL A 289 16.47 -16.43 -16.58
N SER A 290 16.68 -16.15 -17.87
CA SER A 290 17.83 -15.41 -18.39
C SER A 290 17.57 -13.90 -18.46
N ALA A 291 16.31 -13.52 -18.62
CA ALA A 291 15.84 -12.14 -18.70
C ALA A 291 14.51 -11.95 -17.94
N VAL A 292 14.22 -10.72 -17.59
CA VAL A 292 12.91 -10.29 -17.10
C VAL A 292 12.36 -9.23 -18.03
N PHE A 293 11.14 -9.43 -18.53
CA PHE A 293 10.42 -8.42 -19.30
C PHE A 293 9.38 -7.74 -18.43
N VAL A 294 9.43 -6.42 -18.42
CA VAL A 294 8.45 -5.57 -17.73
C VAL A 294 7.36 -5.20 -18.71
N HIS A 295 6.11 -5.44 -18.29
CA HIS A 295 4.89 -5.17 -19.04
C HIS A 295 4.00 -4.21 -18.27
N HIS A 296 2.94 -3.73 -18.91
CA HIS A 296 1.77 -3.18 -18.28
C HIS A 296 0.53 -3.93 -18.77
N THR A 297 -0.59 -3.78 -18.08
CA THR A 297 -1.85 -4.40 -18.47
C THR A 297 -2.71 -3.50 -19.35
N ALA A 298 -2.22 -2.32 -19.73
CA ALA A 298 -2.90 -1.28 -20.53
C ALA A 298 -4.32 -0.90 -20.08
N GLY A 299 -4.75 -1.37 -18.91
CA GLY A 299 -6.08 -1.17 -18.34
C GLY A 299 -6.29 0.23 -17.76
N THR A 300 -7.06 0.34 -16.68
CA THR A 300 -7.27 1.61 -15.99
C THR A 300 -6.20 1.87 -14.92
N ASN A 301 -5.89 3.15 -14.67
CA ASN A 301 -5.13 3.57 -13.49
C ASN A 301 -6.06 3.97 -12.31
N ASN A 302 -7.37 3.98 -12.54
CA ASN A 302 -8.37 4.35 -11.53
C ASN A 302 -8.98 3.09 -10.91
N TYR A 303 -8.27 2.51 -9.97
CA TYR A 303 -8.69 1.39 -9.12
C TYR A 303 -8.09 1.59 -7.73
N SER A 304 -8.68 1.03 -6.70
CA SER A 304 -8.04 0.91 -5.37
C SER A 304 -7.20 -0.36 -5.30
N CYS A 305 -6.11 -0.36 -4.57
CA CYS A 305 -5.29 -1.56 -4.36
C CYS A 305 -6.07 -2.69 -3.65
N ALA A 306 -7.13 -2.36 -2.94
CA ALA A 306 -8.07 -3.36 -2.41
C ALA A 306 -8.82 -4.13 -3.50
N GLU A 307 -8.90 -3.58 -4.72
CA GLU A 307 -9.51 -4.22 -5.88
C GLU A 307 -8.50 -5.04 -6.71
N SER A 308 -7.20 -4.95 -6.40
CA SER A 308 -6.14 -5.58 -7.20
C SER A 308 -6.32 -7.08 -7.35
N ALA A 309 -6.71 -7.79 -6.30
CA ALA A 309 -7.00 -9.24 -6.38
C ALA A 309 -8.15 -9.55 -7.35
N GLN A 310 -9.20 -8.73 -7.39
CA GLN A 310 -10.31 -8.86 -8.32
C GLN A 310 -9.87 -8.54 -9.76
N LEU A 311 -9.03 -7.52 -9.93
CA LEU A 311 -8.41 -7.19 -11.22
C LEU A 311 -7.63 -8.39 -11.77
N VAL A 312 -6.75 -8.98 -10.97
CA VAL A 312 -5.93 -10.14 -11.37
C VAL A 312 -6.81 -11.33 -11.75
N ARG A 313 -7.88 -11.62 -10.98
CA ARG A 313 -8.87 -12.66 -11.34
C ARG A 313 -9.60 -12.36 -12.64
N GLY A 314 -9.98 -11.09 -12.83
CA GLY A 314 -10.62 -10.65 -14.08
C GLY A 314 -9.73 -10.83 -15.29
N ILE A 315 -8.45 -10.46 -15.19
CA ILE A 315 -7.45 -10.64 -16.26
C ILE A 315 -7.23 -12.14 -16.54
N MET A 316 -7.09 -12.97 -15.49
CA MET A 316 -6.97 -14.42 -15.65
C MET A 316 -8.17 -15.01 -16.42
N ALA A 317 -9.39 -14.64 -16.01
CA ALA A 317 -10.60 -15.11 -16.67
C ALA A 317 -10.69 -14.64 -18.12
N TYR A 318 -10.25 -13.41 -18.40
CA TYR A 318 -10.21 -12.87 -19.75
C TYR A 318 -9.22 -13.63 -20.64
N HIS A 319 -7.97 -13.86 -20.17
CA HIS A 319 -6.96 -14.62 -20.92
C HIS A 319 -7.44 -16.05 -21.20
N ILE A 320 -8.03 -16.72 -20.21
CA ILE A 320 -8.47 -18.13 -20.38
C ILE A 320 -9.76 -18.23 -21.17
N GLN A 321 -10.83 -17.54 -20.74
CA GLN A 321 -12.19 -17.78 -21.24
C GLN A 321 -12.53 -16.94 -22.47
N VAL A 322 -11.84 -15.80 -22.70
CA VAL A 322 -12.09 -14.92 -23.83
C VAL A 322 -11.05 -15.10 -24.92
N GLU A 323 -9.76 -15.08 -24.54
CA GLU A 323 -8.66 -15.22 -25.52
C GLU A 323 -8.27 -16.67 -25.79
N GLY A 324 -8.73 -17.63 -24.97
CA GLY A 324 -8.48 -19.04 -25.12
C GLY A 324 -7.05 -19.47 -24.78
N TRP A 325 -6.39 -18.75 -23.84
CA TRP A 325 -5.09 -19.13 -23.34
C TRP A 325 -5.22 -20.18 -22.23
N ASN A 326 -4.15 -20.95 -21.99
CA ASN A 326 -4.15 -21.97 -20.95
C ASN A 326 -4.24 -21.38 -19.52
N ASP A 327 -3.64 -20.22 -19.28
CA ASP A 327 -3.61 -19.54 -17.98
C ASP A 327 -3.28 -18.04 -18.19
N LEU A 328 -3.20 -17.31 -17.10
CA LEU A 328 -2.70 -15.95 -17.08
C LEU A 328 -1.30 -15.85 -17.72
N GLY A 329 -1.08 -14.91 -18.63
CA GLY A 329 0.15 -14.84 -19.43
C GLY A 329 1.40 -14.47 -18.65
N TYR A 330 1.28 -13.61 -17.64
CA TYR A 330 2.40 -13.07 -16.87
C TYR A 330 2.77 -13.98 -15.68
N ASN A 331 4.08 -14.03 -15.34
CA ASN A 331 4.54 -14.77 -14.16
C ASN A 331 4.21 -14.04 -12.86
N PHE A 332 4.27 -12.71 -12.86
CA PHE A 332 3.93 -11.86 -11.72
C PHE A 332 3.16 -10.63 -12.18
N LEU A 333 2.31 -10.11 -11.30
CA LEU A 333 1.68 -8.81 -11.47
C LEU A 333 2.01 -7.92 -10.26
N VAL A 334 2.11 -6.62 -10.48
CA VAL A 334 2.42 -5.64 -9.44
C VAL A 334 1.44 -4.48 -9.55
N ASP A 335 0.82 -4.10 -8.44
CA ASP A 335 -0.08 -2.96 -8.40
C ASP A 335 0.65 -1.64 -8.02
N LYS A 336 -0.09 -0.55 -7.97
CA LYS A 336 0.46 0.78 -7.65
C LYS A 336 0.83 0.96 -6.17
N CYS A 337 0.36 0.11 -5.26
CA CYS A 337 0.74 0.10 -3.86
C CYS A 337 1.96 -0.81 -3.60
N GLY A 338 2.47 -1.48 -4.64
CA GLY A 338 3.62 -2.36 -4.57
C GLY A 338 3.29 -3.78 -4.14
N GLN A 339 2.02 -4.18 -4.07
CA GLN A 339 1.65 -5.57 -3.85
C GLN A 339 2.08 -6.43 -5.06
N VAL A 340 2.64 -7.60 -4.77
CA VAL A 340 3.10 -8.55 -5.78
C VAL A 340 2.18 -9.75 -5.78
N PHE A 341 1.62 -10.09 -6.93
CA PHE A 341 0.73 -11.22 -7.13
C PHE A 341 1.43 -12.32 -7.94
N GLU A 342 1.29 -13.58 -7.49
CA GLU A 342 1.61 -14.73 -8.32
C GLU A 342 0.69 -14.75 -9.53
N GLY A 343 1.24 -14.78 -10.73
CA GLY A 343 0.49 -14.82 -11.97
C GLY A 343 0.23 -16.26 -12.43
N ARG A 344 0.98 -16.70 -13.47
CA ARG A 344 0.82 -18.03 -14.07
C ARG A 344 1.11 -19.16 -13.09
N ALA A 345 0.26 -20.19 -13.07
CA ALA A 345 0.38 -21.38 -12.24
C ALA A 345 1.71 -22.15 -12.47
N GLY A 346 2.14 -22.89 -11.47
CA GLY A 346 3.32 -23.75 -11.58
C GLY A 346 4.30 -23.60 -10.44
N GLY A 347 4.16 -22.58 -9.62
CA GLY A 347 4.96 -22.32 -8.40
C GLY A 347 5.77 -21.05 -8.49
N ILE A 348 5.69 -20.26 -7.43
CA ILE A 348 6.31 -18.93 -7.33
C ILE A 348 7.82 -18.98 -7.56
N ASP A 349 8.49 -20.01 -6.99
CA ASP A 349 9.95 -20.18 -7.08
C ASP A 349 10.41 -20.70 -8.43
N LEU A 350 9.56 -21.44 -9.14
CA LEU A 350 9.94 -22.24 -10.30
C LEU A 350 10.10 -21.38 -11.56
N PRO A 351 10.89 -21.83 -12.53
CA PRO A 351 11.04 -21.14 -13.81
C PRO A 351 9.87 -21.49 -14.75
N VAL A 352 8.67 -21.07 -14.35
CA VAL A 352 7.46 -21.29 -15.13
C VAL A 352 7.56 -20.53 -16.46
N ARG A 353 7.26 -21.22 -17.57
CA ARG A 353 7.15 -20.59 -18.89
C ARG A 353 5.90 -19.71 -18.92
N GLY A 354 6.07 -18.43 -19.19
CA GLY A 354 4.96 -17.49 -19.37
C GLY A 354 4.49 -17.44 -20.83
N ALA A 355 3.42 -16.65 -21.05
CA ALA A 355 2.89 -16.29 -22.36
C ALA A 355 2.82 -14.77 -22.48
N HIS A 356 3.95 -14.07 -22.26
CA HIS A 356 4.00 -12.63 -22.14
C HIS A 356 4.87 -11.92 -23.18
N THR A 357 5.86 -12.60 -23.79
CA THR A 357 6.77 -12.01 -24.78
C THR A 357 6.98 -12.98 -25.92
N PHE A 358 6.17 -12.85 -26.98
CA PHE A 358 6.22 -13.70 -28.16
C PHE A 358 7.63 -13.81 -28.71
N GLY A 359 8.10 -15.05 -28.92
CA GLY A 359 9.43 -15.37 -29.39
C GLY A 359 10.52 -15.41 -28.33
N PHE A 360 10.24 -15.07 -27.05
CA PHE A 360 11.22 -15.07 -25.96
C PHE A 360 10.73 -15.71 -24.65
N ASN A 361 9.52 -16.27 -24.62
CA ASN A 361 8.93 -16.91 -23.43
C ASN A 361 9.77 -18.08 -22.86
N ALA A 362 10.56 -18.73 -23.71
CA ALA A 362 11.39 -19.88 -23.32
C ALA A 362 12.64 -19.50 -22.51
N ASP A 363 12.97 -18.21 -22.36
CA ASP A 363 14.19 -17.72 -21.74
C ASP A 363 13.94 -16.67 -20.65
N SER A 364 12.68 -16.34 -20.35
CA SER A 364 12.36 -15.15 -19.56
C SER A 364 11.18 -15.33 -18.62
N ALA A 365 11.08 -14.42 -17.66
CA ALA A 365 9.89 -14.21 -16.83
C ALA A 365 9.29 -12.83 -17.11
N GLY A 366 7.95 -12.74 -17.08
CA GLY A 366 7.20 -11.50 -17.26
C GLY A 366 6.66 -10.94 -15.96
N ILE A 367 6.84 -9.63 -15.76
CA ILE A 367 6.25 -8.87 -14.67
C ILE A 367 5.34 -7.81 -15.26
N ALA A 368 4.03 -7.88 -15.04
CA ALA A 368 3.08 -6.89 -15.53
C ALA A 368 2.69 -5.92 -14.41
N VAL A 369 2.75 -4.62 -14.71
CA VAL A 369 2.26 -3.58 -13.81
C VAL A 369 0.80 -3.29 -14.15
N LEU A 370 -0.09 -3.35 -13.16
CA LEU A 370 -1.50 -3.04 -13.35
C LEU A 370 -1.68 -1.55 -13.71
N GLY A 371 -2.31 -1.28 -14.85
CA GLY A 371 -2.58 0.07 -15.35
C GLY A 371 -2.05 0.33 -16.76
N ASP A 372 -2.23 1.57 -17.23
CA ASP A 372 -1.78 2.05 -18.53
C ASP A 372 -0.74 3.17 -18.37
N PHE A 373 0.46 2.94 -18.86
CA PHE A 373 1.60 3.87 -18.77
C PHE A 373 2.01 4.44 -20.14
N GLU A 374 1.28 4.16 -21.20
CA GLU A 374 1.44 4.78 -22.53
C GLU A 374 0.51 5.97 -22.71
N GLY A 375 -0.76 5.83 -22.33
CA GLY A 375 -1.78 6.81 -22.59
C GLY A 375 -2.11 6.96 -24.08
N ASN A 376 -3.06 7.81 -24.43
CA ASN A 376 -3.37 8.16 -25.80
C ASN A 376 -3.85 9.62 -25.89
N PRO A 377 -2.97 10.58 -26.21
CA PRO A 377 -3.33 11.99 -26.29
C PRO A 377 -4.28 12.29 -27.47
N ASN A 378 -4.36 11.40 -28.46
CA ASN A 378 -5.23 11.54 -29.62
C ASN A 378 -6.60 10.91 -29.43
N ALA A 379 -6.84 10.21 -28.32
CA ALA A 379 -8.14 9.67 -27.96
C ALA A 379 -9.17 10.79 -27.71
N THR A 380 -10.43 10.46 -27.80
CA THR A 380 -11.52 11.41 -27.49
C THR A 380 -12.46 10.78 -26.45
N PRO A 381 -12.38 11.23 -25.17
CA PRO A 381 -11.43 12.21 -24.60
C PRO A 381 -9.97 11.69 -24.59
N PRO A 382 -8.98 12.60 -24.51
CA PRO A 382 -7.57 12.19 -24.35
C PRO A 382 -7.38 11.33 -23.09
N LYS A 383 -6.63 10.23 -23.21
CA LYS A 383 -6.27 9.33 -22.10
C LYS A 383 -4.85 9.65 -21.64
N PRO A 384 -4.65 10.22 -20.44
CA PRO A 384 -3.30 10.47 -19.94
C PRO A 384 -2.61 9.15 -19.58
N ALA A 385 -1.29 9.09 -19.80
CA ALA A 385 -0.47 8.00 -19.30
C ALA A 385 -0.39 8.04 -17.78
N GLY A 386 -0.54 6.89 -17.12
CA GLY A 386 -0.25 6.73 -15.70
C GLY A 386 1.23 6.98 -15.40
N LYS A 387 1.53 7.28 -14.14
CA LYS A 387 2.89 7.31 -13.63
C LYS A 387 3.07 6.14 -12.66
N PRO A 388 4.14 5.33 -12.80
CA PRO A 388 4.40 4.27 -11.84
C PRO A 388 4.80 4.90 -10.50
N THR A 389 4.22 4.40 -9.41
CA THR A 389 4.58 4.81 -8.06
C THR A 389 5.96 4.27 -7.67
N ARG A 390 6.58 4.85 -6.64
CA ARG A 390 7.83 4.32 -6.09
C ARG A 390 7.67 2.88 -5.61
N ALA A 391 6.57 2.58 -4.90
CA ALA A 391 6.26 1.23 -4.42
C ALA A 391 6.21 0.20 -5.56
N THR A 392 5.56 0.55 -6.69
CA THR A 392 5.57 -0.27 -7.90
C THR A 392 7.00 -0.54 -8.40
N LEU A 393 7.82 0.52 -8.57
CA LEU A 393 9.17 0.39 -9.12
C LEU A 393 10.08 -0.47 -8.24
N GLU A 394 10.00 -0.32 -6.94
CA GLU A 394 10.76 -1.11 -5.98
C GLU A 394 10.33 -2.58 -5.97
N SER A 395 9.03 -2.85 -6.00
CA SER A 395 8.50 -4.22 -6.05
C SER A 395 8.89 -4.94 -7.34
N VAL A 396 8.77 -4.29 -8.50
CA VAL A 396 9.26 -4.84 -9.78
C VAL A 396 10.75 -5.13 -9.71
N ALA A 397 11.55 -4.22 -9.13
CA ALA A 397 12.99 -4.39 -9.00
C ALA A 397 13.35 -5.58 -8.09
N ARG A 398 12.66 -5.76 -6.96
CA ARG A 398 12.88 -6.87 -6.02
C ARG A 398 12.51 -8.21 -6.64
N VAL A 399 11.37 -8.31 -7.35
CA VAL A 399 10.97 -9.54 -8.07
C VAL A 399 11.99 -9.87 -9.16
N ALA A 400 12.41 -8.88 -9.95
CA ALA A 400 13.41 -9.07 -11.00
C ALA A 400 14.77 -9.53 -10.42
N ALA A 401 15.24 -8.88 -9.35
CA ALA A 401 16.49 -9.26 -8.67
C ALA A 401 16.42 -10.69 -8.12
N TRP A 402 15.30 -11.05 -7.49
CA TRP A 402 15.08 -12.39 -6.93
C TRP A 402 15.07 -13.47 -8.01
N LYS A 403 14.29 -13.31 -9.07
CA LYS A 403 14.22 -14.30 -10.17
C LYS A 403 15.54 -14.43 -10.93
N LEU A 404 16.21 -13.32 -11.23
CA LEU A 404 17.54 -13.36 -11.84
C LEU A 404 18.60 -13.94 -10.90
N GLY A 405 18.48 -13.66 -9.59
CA GLY A 405 19.39 -14.16 -8.56
C GLY A 405 19.40 -15.68 -8.43
N GLN A 406 18.30 -16.39 -8.80
CA GLN A 406 18.25 -17.84 -8.87
C GLN A 406 19.23 -18.40 -9.91
N TYR A 407 19.52 -17.66 -10.97
CA TYR A 407 20.32 -18.12 -12.11
C TYR A 407 21.61 -17.31 -12.31
N GLY A 408 22.01 -16.52 -11.31
CA GLY A 408 23.23 -15.70 -11.37
C GLY A 408 23.15 -14.53 -12.35
N GLY A 409 21.94 -14.10 -12.72
CA GLY A 409 21.72 -12.97 -13.62
C GLY A 409 22.10 -11.64 -12.96
N ASN A 410 22.65 -10.71 -13.75
CA ASN A 410 22.98 -9.35 -13.32
C ASN A 410 21.88 -8.38 -13.79
N PRO A 411 21.11 -7.75 -12.90
CA PRO A 411 20.02 -6.84 -13.30
C PRO A 411 20.44 -5.66 -14.18
N THR A 412 21.67 -5.17 -14.04
CA THR A 412 22.23 -4.09 -14.87
C THR A 412 22.99 -4.58 -16.09
N GLY A 413 23.05 -5.90 -16.29
CA GLY A 413 23.77 -6.56 -17.37
C GLY A 413 23.00 -6.57 -18.69
N LYS A 414 23.60 -7.30 -19.63
CA LYS A 414 22.99 -7.65 -20.90
C LYS A 414 22.94 -9.16 -21.08
N VAL A 415 21.98 -9.63 -21.85
CA VAL A 415 21.78 -11.02 -22.22
C VAL A 415 21.61 -11.11 -23.73
N THR A 416 22.07 -12.20 -24.34
CA THR A 416 21.80 -12.49 -25.76
C THR A 416 20.87 -13.69 -25.82
N LEU A 417 19.69 -13.48 -26.39
CA LEU A 417 18.65 -14.47 -26.57
C LEU A 417 18.40 -14.73 -28.05
N THR A 418 17.89 -15.89 -28.40
CA THR A 418 17.52 -16.21 -29.80
C THR A 418 16.02 -16.01 -29.97
N ALA A 419 15.62 -15.14 -30.92
CA ALA A 419 14.21 -14.96 -31.21
C ALA A 419 13.62 -16.25 -31.84
N ALA A 420 12.66 -16.86 -31.17
CA ALA A 420 12.03 -18.10 -31.64
C ALA A 420 11.06 -17.84 -32.80
N ALA A 421 10.60 -16.60 -32.99
CA ALA A 421 9.65 -16.19 -34.01
C ALA A 421 10.00 -14.80 -34.60
N ASP A 422 9.32 -14.39 -35.67
CA ASP A 422 9.36 -13.01 -36.17
C ASP A 422 8.50 -12.12 -35.28
N THR A 423 9.15 -11.29 -34.49
CA THR A 423 8.49 -10.44 -33.46
C THR A 423 8.15 -9.03 -33.97
N GLY A 424 8.49 -8.72 -35.23
CA GLY A 424 8.41 -7.37 -35.76
C GLY A 424 9.63 -6.50 -35.40
N VAL A 425 10.34 -6.82 -34.32
CA VAL A 425 11.64 -6.21 -33.95
C VAL A 425 12.81 -7.10 -34.33
N TRP A 426 12.69 -8.41 -34.12
CA TRP A 426 13.69 -9.44 -34.38
C TRP A 426 13.14 -10.50 -35.34
N LYS A 427 14.00 -11.07 -36.17
CA LYS A 427 13.61 -12.18 -37.05
C LYS A 427 13.80 -13.52 -36.35
N ALA A 428 13.01 -14.51 -36.70
CA ALA A 428 13.19 -15.88 -36.22
C ALA A 428 14.63 -16.35 -36.42
N GLY A 429 15.28 -16.83 -35.37
CA GLY A 429 16.67 -17.28 -35.32
C GLY A 429 17.70 -16.16 -35.14
N GLU A 430 17.30 -14.90 -35.07
CA GLU A 430 18.20 -13.76 -34.84
C GLU A 430 18.62 -13.69 -33.36
N GLN A 431 19.87 -13.26 -33.11
CA GLN A 431 20.44 -13.09 -31.79
C GLN A 431 20.14 -11.67 -31.25
N ALA A 432 19.18 -11.55 -30.35
CA ALA A 432 18.80 -10.30 -29.72
C ALA A 432 19.69 -10.04 -28.49
N THR A 433 20.45 -8.96 -28.47
CA THR A 433 21.23 -8.54 -27.31
C THR A 433 20.46 -7.46 -26.54
N LEU A 434 19.84 -7.86 -25.44
CA LEU A 434 18.92 -7.05 -24.64
C LEU A 434 19.54 -6.73 -23.26
N SER A 435 18.97 -5.77 -22.54
CA SER A 435 19.22 -5.65 -21.11
C SER A 435 18.60 -6.83 -20.37
N THR A 436 19.21 -7.30 -19.29
CA THR A 436 18.70 -8.44 -18.50
C THR A 436 17.30 -8.15 -17.92
N VAL A 437 17.03 -6.88 -17.61
CA VAL A 437 15.67 -6.37 -17.31
C VAL A 437 15.31 -5.41 -18.44
N SER A 438 14.36 -5.78 -19.28
CA SER A 438 13.93 -5.06 -20.49
C SER A 438 12.44 -4.77 -20.45
N GLY A 439 11.98 -3.83 -21.27
CA GLY A 439 10.56 -3.65 -21.54
C GLY A 439 10.11 -4.56 -22.69
N HIS A 440 8.83 -4.90 -22.75
CA HIS A 440 8.28 -5.73 -23.81
C HIS A 440 8.63 -5.20 -25.21
N ARG A 441 8.60 -3.88 -25.42
CA ARG A 441 8.94 -3.21 -26.71
C ARG A 441 10.38 -3.45 -27.18
N ASP A 442 11.30 -3.85 -26.31
CA ASP A 442 12.66 -4.19 -26.72
C ASP A 442 12.71 -5.51 -27.48
N ALA A 443 11.73 -6.39 -27.28
CA ALA A 443 11.66 -7.73 -27.85
C ALA A 443 10.55 -7.90 -28.89
N PHE A 444 9.45 -7.15 -28.80
CA PHE A 444 8.27 -7.24 -29.64
C PHE A 444 7.80 -5.85 -30.11
N ALA A 445 7.18 -5.77 -31.28
CA ALA A 445 6.67 -4.51 -31.83
C ALA A 445 5.36 -4.09 -31.14
N THR A 446 5.47 -3.46 -29.98
CA THR A 446 4.38 -2.99 -29.12
C THR A 446 4.74 -1.68 -28.42
N ALA A 447 3.77 -0.95 -27.87
CA ALA A 447 3.99 0.19 -26.99
C ALA A 447 4.28 -0.23 -25.53
N CYS A 448 3.94 -1.46 -25.13
CA CYS A 448 4.17 -2.00 -23.79
C CYS A 448 5.65 -1.94 -23.37
N PRO A 449 5.99 -1.53 -22.15
CA PRO A 449 5.17 -1.31 -20.97
C PRO A 449 4.63 0.12 -20.82
N GLY A 450 4.50 0.87 -21.88
CA GLY A 450 4.13 2.27 -21.89
C GLY A 450 5.32 3.22 -21.64
N GLN A 451 5.28 4.41 -22.23
CA GLN A 451 6.40 5.35 -22.23
C GLN A 451 6.88 5.73 -20.82
N ASN A 452 5.93 5.96 -19.89
CA ASN A 452 6.28 6.39 -18.55
C ASN A 452 6.96 5.28 -17.74
N LEU A 453 6.48 4.03 -17.81
CA LEU A 453 7.12 2.90 -17.14
C LEU A 453 8.43 2.49 -17.84
N TYR A 454 8.47 2.52 -19.17
CA TYR A 454 9.69 2.26 -19.93
C TYR A 454 10.83 3.23 -19.57
N GLY A 455 10.49 4.52 -19.38
CA GLY A 455 11.43 5.54 -18.94
C GLY A 455 12.04 5.27 -17.56
N LYS A 456 11.39 4.44 -16.74
CA LYS A 456 11.84 4.04 -15.39
C LYS A 456 12.66 2.74 -15.35
N LEU A 457 12.85 2.02 -16.45
CA LEU A 457 13.61 0.76 -16.46
C LEU A 457 15.06 0.91 -15.99
N ALA A 458 15.71 2.05 -16.26
CA ALA A 458 17.06 2.31 -15.74
C ALA A 458 17.07 2.41 -14.21
N GLU A 459 16.01 2.95 -13.64
CA GLU A 459 15.77 3.06 -12.19
C GLU A 459 15.50 1.70 -11.58
N ILE A 460 14.61 0.90 -12.16
CA ILE A 460 14.32 -0.49 -11.76
C ILE A 460 15.61 -1.32 -11.74
N ARG A 461 16.44 -1.25 -12.79
CA ARG A 461 17.73 -1.96 -12.87
C ARG A 461 18.67 -1.55 -11.72
N ARG A 462 18.71 -0.26 -11.40
CA ARG A 462 19.57 0.27 -10.34
C ARG A 462 19.09 -0.22 -8.97
N TYR A 463 17.79 -0.21 -8.69
CA TYR A 463 17.23 -0.80 -7.47
C TYR A 463 17.53 -2.30 -7.37
N ALA A 464 17.29 -3.06 -8.43
CA ALA A 464 17.53 -4.49 -8.47
C ALA A 464 19.01 -4.88 -8.24
N ALA A 465 19.93 -3.96 -8.53
CA ALA A 465 21.39 -4.15 -8.35
C ALA A 465 21.95 -3.50 -7.10
N SER A 466 21.14 -2.80 -6.30
CA SER A 466 21.60 -2.11 -5.09
C SER A 466 22.19 -3.08 -4.06
N ALA A 467 23.01 -2.58 -3.15
CA ALA A 467 23.59 -3.39 -2.08
C ALA A 467 22.52 -3.95 -1.16
N GLY A 468 21.49 -3.15 -0.84
CA GLY A 468 20.35 -3.52 -0.04
C GLY A 468 19.17 -4.11 -0.82
N LYS A 469 19.41 -4.84 -1.91
CA LYS A 469 18.36 -5.41 -2.77
C LYS A 469 17.41 -6.40 -2.10
N ASN A 470 17.76 -6.89 -0.94
CA ASN A 470 16.90 -7.78 -0.13
C ASN A 470 16.01 -7.02 0.86
N SER A 471 16.03 -5.69 0.85
CA SER A 471 15.29 -4.87 1.80
C SER A 471 13.79 -5.17 1.77
N ALA A 472 13.15 -5.13 2.94
CA ALA A 472 11.71 -5.25 3.07
C ALA A 472 10.98 -4.14 2.30
N ILE A 473 9.79 -4.43 1.82
CA ILE A 473 8.90 -3.42 1.22
C ILE A 473 8.23 -2.68 2.39
N PRO A 474 8.37 -1.34 2.50
CA PRO A 474 7.66 -0.58 3.52
C PRO A 474 6.14 -0.78 3.39
N THR A 475 5.47 -0.99 4.50
CA THR A 475 4.02 -1.15 4.53
C THR A 475 3.42 -0.58 5.82
N ALA A 476 2.25 0.03 5.71
CA ALA A 476 1.36 0.44 6.79
C ALA A 476 0.01 -0.30 6.72
N ASP A 477 -0.08 -1.34 5.90
CA ASP A 477 -1.26 -2.16 5.69
C ASP A 477 -1.21 -3.37 6.62
N VAL A 478 -1.95 -3.29 7.74
CA VAL A 478 -1.92 -4.30 8.81
C VAL A 478 -2.60 -5.61 8.42
N ASN A 479 -3.53 -5.57 7.50
CA ASN A 479 -4.36 -6.71 7.12
C ASN A 479 -4.10 -7.20 5.68
N ARG A 480 -3.20 -6.53 4.98
CA ARG A 480 -2.78 -6.82 3.61
C ARG A 480 -3.95 -6.78 2.61
N ASP A 481 -4.84 -5.82 2.78
CA ASP A 481 -5.96 -5.60 1.86
C ASP A 481 -5.65 -4.55 0.76
N GLY A 482 -4.44 -4.01 0.73
CA GLY A 482 -3.97 -3.05 -0.26
C GLY A 482 -4.23 -1.59 0.11
N ILE A 483 -4.73 -1.33 1.32
CA ILE A 483 -4.99 0.02 1.82
C ILE A 483 -4.19 0.23 3.09
N SER A 484 -3.53 1.37 3.21
CA SER A 484 -2.82 1.72 4.43
C SER A 484 -3.78 2.00 5.58
N ASP A 485 -3.33 1.72 6.80
CA ASP A 485 -4.08 1.92 8.03
C ASP A 485 -3.50 3.08 8.85
N LEU A 486 -4.35 3.74 9.63
CA LEU A 486 -3.98 4.88 10.47
C LEU A 486 -3.88 4.46 11.94
N VAL A 487 -2.83 4.92 12.63
CA VAL A 487 -2.72 4.81 14.09
C VAL A 487 -2.69 6.19 14.72
N ALA A 488 -3.53 6.39 15.72
CA ALA A 488 -3.52 7.54 16.59
C ALA A 488 -3.09 7.15 18.01
N GLY A 489 -2.02 7.77 18.50
CA GLY A 489 -1.53 7.59 19.87
C GLY A 489 -2.18 8.59 20.83
N THR A 490 -2.59 8.10 22.01
CA THR A 490 -3.11 8.93 23.10
C THR A 490 -2.36 8.60 24.40
N PRO A 491 -1.06 8.96 24.53
CA PRO A 491 -0.20 8.56 25.66
C PRO A 491 -0.67 9.11 27.00
N GLY A 492 -1.33 10.27 27.02
CA GLY A 492 -1.89 10.87 28.24
C GLY A 492 -3.21 10.27 28.71
N ALA A 493 -3.82 9.38 27.94
CA ALA A 493 -5.10 8.78 28.27
C ALA A 493 -5.07 8.03 29.60
N SER A 494 -6.18 8.09 30.35
CA SER A 494 -6.36 7.37 31.62
C SER A 494 -5.26 7.63 32.66
N GLY A 495 -4.78 8.87 32.74
CA GLY A 495 -3.74 9.26 33.72
C GLY A 495 -2.33 8.82 33.30
N GLY A 496 -2.08 8.74 31.98
CA GLY A 496 -0.77 8.37 31.44
C GLY A 496 -0.58 6.86 31.28
N VAL A 497 -1.60 6.04 31.47
CA VAL A 497 -1.57 4.63 31.02
C VAL A 497 -1.29 4.56 29.55
N GLY A 498 -1.96 5.41 28.79
CA GLY A 498 -1.78 5.49 27.35
C GLY A 498 -2.57 4.45 26.55
N SER A 499 -2.79 4.76 25.29
CA SER A 499 -3.43 3.85 24.33
C SER A 499 -3.07 4.22 22.90
N VAL A 500 -3.25 3.28 21.98
CA VAL A 500 -3.26 3.50 20.55
C VAL A 500 -4.58 3.06 19.95
N THR A 501 -5.06 3.81 18.98
CA THR A 501 -6.26 3.46 18.22
C THR A 501 -5.89 3.28 16.76
N LEU A 502 -6.03 2.04 16.27
CA LEU A 502 -5.94 1.69 14.86
C LEU A 502 -7.28 1.98 14.20
N VAL A 503 -7.26 2.68 13.08
CA VAL A 503 -8.41 2.90 12.20
C VAL A 503 -8.05 2.38 10.83
N PRO A 504 -8.65 1.27 10.37
CA PRO A 504 -8.38 0.74 9.03
C PRO A 504 -8.77 1.71 7.93
N GLY A 505 -8.00 1.72 6.85
CA GLY A 505 -8.37 2.35 5.60
C GLY A 505 -9.52 1.60 4.90
N GLY A 506 -10.10 2.19 3.86
CA GLY A 506 -11.17 1.60 3.05
C GLY A 506 -11.36 2.37 1.75
N LEU A 507 -12.13 1.83 0.80
CA LEU A 507 -12.34 2.43 -0.53
C LEU A 507 -12.81 3.90 -0.48
N ASN A 508 -13.49 4.28 0.59
CA ASN A 508 -14.02 5.63 0.80
C ASN A 508 -13.29 6.40 1.92
N GLY A 509 -12.13 5.93 2.35
CA GLY A 509 -11.35 6.48 3.45
C GLY A 509 -11.43 5.66 4.75
N PRO A 510 -11.04 6.24 5.90
CA PRO A 510 -10.97 5.52 7.18
C PRO A 510 -12.28 4.85 7.59
N VAL A 511 -12.21 3.64 8.17
CA VAL A 511 -13.36 2.83 8.58
C VAL A 511 -13.45 2.77 10.12
N PRO A 512 -14.00 3.78 10.81
CA PRO A 512 -14.05 3.84 12.27
C PRO A 512 -14.87 2.72 12.92
N ALA A 513 -15.83 2.13 12.20
CA ALA A 513 -16.58 0.97 12.64
C ALA A 513 -15.71 -0.28 12.86
N SER A 514 -14.55 -0.35 12.20
CA SER A 514 -13.58 -1.45 12.31
C SER A 514 -12.38 -1.11 13.19
N LYS A 515 -12.38 0.04 13.85
CA LYS A 515 -11.30 0.46 14.75
C LYS A 515 -10.95 -0.57 15.82
N ARG A 516 -9.70 -0.51 16.26
CA ARG A 516 -9.23 -1.26 17.43
C ARG A 516 -8.45 -0.33 18.34
N THR A 517 -8.86 -0.26 19.62
CA THR A 517 -8.11 0.47 20.64
C THR A 517 -7.35 -0.52 21.50
N LEU A 518 -6.05 -0.32 21.63
CA LEU A 518 -5.12 -1.19 22.36
C LEU A 518 -4.47 -0.42 23.51
N THR A 519 -4.23 -1.14 24.59
CA THR A 519 -3.41 -0.75 25.76
C THR A 519 -2.53 -1.93 26.14
N GLN A 520 -1.58 -1.77 27.02
CA GLN A 520 -0.79 -2.89 27.55
C GLN A 520 -1.64 -3.93 28.31
N SER A 521 -2.85 -3.56 28.76
CA SER A 521 -3.81 -4.51 29.34
C SER A 521 -4.67 -5.26 28.32
N SER A 522 -4.52 -4.98 27.01
CA SER A 522 -5.28 -5.68 25.96
C SER A 522 -4.79 -7.13 25.83
N PRO A 523 -5.70 -8.11 25.59
CA PRO A 523 -5.32 -9.50 25.49
C PRO A 523 -4.22 -9.75 24.45
N GLY A 524 -3.10 -10.36 24.87
CA GLY A 524 -1.98 -10.69 24.04
C GLY A 524 -0.99 -9.55 23.77
N VAL A 525 -1.24 -8.35 24.27
CA VAL A 525 -0.28 -7.24 24.25
C VAL A 525 0.73 -7.46 25.38
N PRO A 526 2.03 -7.48 25.10
CA PRO A 526 3.07 -7.63 26.12
C PRO A 526 3.24 -6.38 26.97
N GLY A 527 3.52 -6.56 28.26
CA GLY A 527 3.70 -5.51 29.28
C GLY A 527 2.52 -5.43 30.23
N ASP A 528 2.67 -4.65 31.26
CA ASP A 528 1.63 -4.34 32.25
C ASP A 528 1.29 -2.85 32.14
N SER A 529 0.02 -2.49 32.23
CA SER A 529 -0.43 -1.10 32.14
C SER A 529 -0.28 -0.38 33.47
N GLU A 530 0.54 0.63 33.53
CA GLU A 530 0.77 1.45 34.72
C GLU A 530 0.50 2.94 34.44
N ALA A 531 0.18 3.68 35.47
CA ALA A 531 -0.04 5.12 35.31
C ALA A 531 1.29 5.84 35.12
N GLY A 532 1.43 6.57 34.02
CA GLY A 532 2.65 7.28 33.67
C GLY A 532 3.50 6.61 32.61
N ASP A 533 3.19 5.40 32.18
CA ASP A 533 3.91 4.68 31.11
C ASP A 533 3.91 5.45 29.80
N ASN A 534 2.83 6.20 29.57
CA ASN A 534 2.60 6.92 28.32
C ASN A 534 2.73 6.02 27.09
N TRP A 535 2.19 4.80 27.16
CA TRP A 535 2.18 3.87 26.04
C TRP A 535 1.45 4.48 24.83
N GLY A 536 2.08 4.42 23.65
CA GLY A 536 1.61 5.15 22.48
C GLY A 536 2.19 6.57 22.34
N ALA A 537 3.30 6.87 23.04
CA ALA A 537 4.00 8.15 22.91
C ALA A 537 4.75 8.30 21.59
N ALA A 538 5.08 7.20 20.95
CA ALA A 538 5.61 7.11 19.59
C ALA A 538 5.18 5.78 18.99
N THR A 539 4.92 5.76 17.68
CA THR A 539 4.50 4.56 16.96
C THR A 539 5.16 4.49 15.58
N ALA A 540 5.36 3.27 15.07
CA ALA A 540 5.90 3.06 13.72
C ALA A 540 5.38 1.74 13.11
N TRP A 541 5.16 1.76 11.80
CA TRP A 541 4.80 0.59 11.02
C TRP A 541 6.01 -0.10 10.40
N GLY A 542 5.94 -1.43 10.21
CA GLY A 542 6.88 -2.21 9.42
C GLY A 542 6.54 -3.69 9.47
N ASP A 543 6.87 -4.45 8.43
CA ASP A 543 6.76 -5.92 8.43
C ASP A 543 7.95 -6.51 9.20
N ILE A 544 7.86 -6.57 10.54
CA ILE A 544 8.94 -6.98 11.44
C ILE A 544 9.12 -8.50 11.44
N ASN A 545 8.04 -9.24 11.24
CA ASN A 545 8.10 -10.69 11.22
C ASN A 545 8.34 -11.28 9.81
N GLY A 546 8.15 -10.51 8.76
CA GLY A 546 8.36 -10.88 7.35
C GLY A 546 7.22 -11.69 6.74
N ASP A 547 5.97 -11.51 7.23
CA ASP A 547 4.78 -12.21 6.73
C ASP A 547 4.00 -11.39 5.69
N GLY A 548 4.39 -10.14 5.45
CA GLY A 548 3.79 -9.22 4.50
C GLY A 548 2.69 -8.34 5.07
N ASN A 549 2.28 -8.52 6.34
CA ASN A 549 1.39 -7.60 7.04
C ASN A 549 2.23 -6.55 7.78
N ALA A 550 1.68 -5.36 7.97
CA ALA A 550 2.33 -4.39 8.82
C ALA A 550 2.21 -4.80 10.29
N ASP A 551 3.33 -4.72 11.01
CA ASP A 551 3.43 -4.83 12.46
C ASP A 551 3.56 -3.44 13.08
N LEU A 552 3.14 -3.28 14.32
CA LEU A 552 3.14 -1.99 15.01
C LEU A 552 4.16 -1.97 16.15
N ALA A 553 5.14 -1.08 16.07
CA ALA A 553 6.02 -0.76 17.18
C ALA A 553 5.48 0.43 17.98
N VAL A 554 5.40 0.31 19.31
CA VAL A 554 4.80 1.29 20.22
C VAL A 554 5.76 1.60 21.36
N GLY A 555 6.06 2.89 21.59
CA GLY A 555 6.89 3.36 22.67
C GLY A 555 6.09 3.65 23.95
N ALA A 556 6.68 3.26 25.11
CA ALA A 556 6.21 3.55 26.47
C ALA A 556 7.37 4.18 27.26
N PRO A 557 7.64 5.48 27.12
CA PRO A 557 8.80 6.11 27.74
C PRO A 557 8.75 6.18 29.26
N GLY A 558 7.60 6.04 29.87
CA GLY A 558 7.43 6.05 31.31
C GLY A 558 7.47 4.68 31.96
N GLU A 559 7.60 3.60 31.18
CA GLU A 559 7.65 2.22 31.69
C GLU A 559 8.74 2.04 32.74
N ASP A 560 8.37 1.45 33.88
CA ASP A 560 9.25 1.08 34.96
C ASP A 560 9.79 -0.34 34.77
N ASP A 561 10.94 -0.68 35.31
CA ASP A 561 11.38 -2.07 35.34
C ASP A 561 11.24 -2.70 36.73
N THR A 562 11.11 -4.02 36.75
CA THR A 562 11.01 -4.81 38.00
C THR A 562 12.24 -4.69 38.92
N SER A 563 13.31 -4.05 38.45
CA SER A 563 14.54 -3.79 39.19
C SER A 563 14.56 -2.43 39.89
N GLY A 564 13.47 -1.63 39.72
CA GLY A 564 13.29 -0.33 40.40
C GLY A 564 13.89 0.85 39.64
N HIS A 565 14.08 0.74 38.32
CA HIS A 565 14.48 1.87 37.50
C HIS A 565 13.22 2.55 36.92
N ALA A 566 12.74 3.57 37.62
CA ALA A 566 11.58 4.35 37.21
C ALA A 566 11.85 5.07 35.87
N ASP A 567 10.84 5.16 35.01
CA ASP A 567 10.90 5.76 33.68
C ASP A 567 12.07 5.24 32.82
N ARG A 568 12.39 3.97 32.88
CA ARG A 568 13.40 3.37 32.02
C ARG A 568 12.96 3.40 30.56
N GLY A 569 11.68 3.16 30.36
CA GLY A 569 11.03 3.10 29.06
C GLY A 569 11.19 1.76 28.36
N SER A 570 10.24 1.47 27.47
CA SER A 570 10.19 0.25 26.67
C SER A 570 9.63 0.50 25.26
N VAL A 571 9.78 -0.52 24.42
CA VAL A 571 9.12 -0.59 23.11
C VAL A 571 8.38 -1.92 23.00
N THR A 572 7.11 -1.87 22.66
CA THR A 572 6.27 -3.03 22.37
C THR A 572 6.11 -3.19 20.86
N VAL A 573 6.35 -4.38 20.33
CA VAL A 573 6.08 -4.75 18.94
C VAL A 573 4.87 -5.68 18.92
N LEU A 574 3.88 -5.36 18.10
CA LEU A 574 2.65 -6.14 17.92
C LEU A 574 2.52 -6.62 16.49
N TYR A 575 2.30 -7.90 16.29
CA TYR A 575 2.24 -8.49 14.96
C TYR A 575 0.85 -8.37 14.32
N GLY A 576 0.85 -7.91 13.06
CA GLY A 576 -0.33 -7.93 12.20
C GLY A 576 -0.83 -9.35 11.88
N PRO A 577 -2.04 -9.52 11.35
CA PRO A 577 -3.10 -8.52 11.27
C PRO A 577 -3.86 -8.32 12.59
N ALA A 578 -3.68 -9.20 13.58
CA ALA A 578 -4.49 -9.21 14.80
C ALA A 578 -4.00 -8.24 15.89
N LEU A 579 -2.73 -7.86 15.90
CA LEU A 579 -2.07 -7.01 16.91
C LEU A 579 -2.31 -7.49 18.36
N ASN A 580 -2.47 -8.81 18.54
CA ASN A 580 -2.74 -9.45 19.81
C ASN A 580 -1.65 -10.46 20.22
N SER A 581 -0.48 -10.33 19.63
CA SER A 581 0.73 -11.09 19.91
C SER A 581 1.95 -10.26 19.54
N GLY A 582 3.07 -10.53 20.16
CA GLY A 582 4.29 -9.77 19.92
C GLY A 582 5.28 -9.90 21.08
N PHE A 583 6.12 -8.89 21.24
CA PHE A 583 7.10 -8.83 22.33
C PHE A 583 7.31 -7.38 22.79
N SER A 584 7.70 -7.21 24.07
CA SER A 584 8.20 -5.94 24.59
C SER A 584 9.68 -6.06 24.92
N TYR A 585 10.40 -4.97 24.77
CA TYR A 585 11.83 -4.92 25.12
C TYR A 585 12.24 -3.55 25.65
N ALA A 586 13.23 -3.59 26.54
CA ALA A 586 14.04 -2.45 26.93
C ALA A 586 15.50 -2.83 26.72
N THR A 587 16.38 -1.87 26.50
CA THR A 587 17.77 -2.16 26.21
C THR A 587 18.51 -2.59 27.46
N SER A 588 19.25 -3.69 27.42
CA SER A 588 20.13 -4.16 28.50
C SER A 588 21.24 -3.17 28.89
N GLY A 589 21.63 -2.28 27.99
CA GLY A 589 22.62 -1.22 28.23
C GLY A 589 22.05 0.06 28.85
N VAL A 590 20.71 0.20 28.93
CA VAL A 590 20.05 1.38 29.48
C VAL A 590 19.37 0.97 30.79
N THR A 591 20.10 1.01 31.88
CA THR A 591 19.63 0.60 33.22
C THR A 591 19.32 1.78 34.13
N SER A 592 19.41 3.02 33.61
CA SER A 592 19.26 4.20 34.47
C SER A 592 17.82 4.68 34.51
N THR A 593 17.35 5.03 35.73
CA THR A 593 16.13 5.78 35.96
C THR A 593 16.04 7.01 35.05
N GLY A 594 14.89 7.22 34.41
CA GLY A 594 14.63 8.35 33.51
C GLY A 594 15.29 8.24 32.13
N ALA A 595 15.65 7.04 31.70
CA ALA A 595 16.20 6.82 30.34
C ALA A 595 15.17 7.08 29.25
N LYS A 596 13.88 6.75 29.53
CA LYS A 596 12.73 7.02 28.67
C LYS A 596 12.85 6.49 27.24
N LEU A 597 13.34 5.25 27.09
CA LEU A 597 13.34 4.57 25.81
C LEU A 597 11.92 4.48 25.25
N GLY A 598 11.75 4.64 23.92
CA GLY A 598 10.44 4.71 23.30
C GLY A 598 9.85 6.12 23.24
N SER A 599 10.64 7.18 23.58
CA SER A 599 10.23 8.57 23.33
C SER A 599 10.18 8.93 21.85
N ALA A 600 10.90 8.22 20.99
CA ALA A 600 10.77 8.18 19.54
C ALA A 600 10.96 6.75 19.09
N VAL A 601 10.21 6.33 18.06
CA VAL A 601 10.26 4.99 17.47
C VAL A 601 10.12 5.15 15.96
N THR A 602 10.91 4.40 15.19
CA THR A 602 10.73 4.24 13.75
C THR A 602 11.15 2.82 13.34
N ALA A 603 10.68 2.36 12.19
CA ALA A 603 10.97 1.02 11.69
C ALA A 603 11.43 1.06 10.23
N GLY A 604 12.28 0.10 9.85
CA GLY A 604 12.79 -0.06 8.49
C GLY A 604 13.78 -1.21 8.45
N ASP A 605 14.03 -1.74 7.29
CA ASP A 605 14.99 -2.84 7.09
C ASP A 605 16.43 -2.28 7.02
N PHE A 606 17.06 -2.15 8.18
CA PHE A 606 18.39 -1.52 8.30
C PHE A 606 19.52 -2.41 7.78
N ASN A 607 19.30 -3.72 7.70
CA ASN A 607 20.30 -4.71 7.30
C ASN A 607 19.98 -5.42 5.97
N ALA A 608 18.85 -5.10 5.34
CA ALA A 608 18.32 -5.71 4.13
C ALA A 608 18.13 -7.24 4.25
N ASP A 609 17.64 -7.69 5.38
CA ASP A 609 17.28 -9.10 5.58
C ASP A 609 15.84 -9.42 5.17
N GLY A 610 15.10 -8.43 4.65
CA GLY A 610 13.72 -8.51 4.16
C GLY A 610 12.68 -8.45 5.27
N LYS A 611 13.05 -7.93 6.45
CA LYS A 611 12.16 -7.67 7.58
C LYS A 611 12.47 -6.28 8.13
N ALA A 612 11.46 -5.61 8.64
CA ALA A 612 11.68 -4.32 9.27
C ALA A 612 12.30 -4.48 10.66
N ASP A 613 13.39 -3.78 10.90
CA ASP A 613 14.01 -3.61 12.20
C ASP A 613 13.40 -2.41 12.94
N VAL A 614 13.60 -2.31 14.24
CA VAL A 614 13.04 -1.22 15.06
C VAL A 614 14.14 -0.36 15.65
N PHE A 615 14.06 0.95 15.40
CA PHE A 615 14.88 1.97 16.06
C PHE A 615 14.08 2.70 17.12
N ALA A 616 14.65 2.95 18.28
CA ALA A 616 14.05 3.72 19.35
C ALA A 616 15.05 4.67 19.99
N ALA A 617 14.57 5.81 20.47
CA ALA A 617 15.37 6.76 21.22
C ALA A 617 14.72 7.12 22.56
N GLY A 618 15.53 7.51 23.51
CA GLY A 618 15.12 7.96 24.85
C GLY A 618 15.76 9.29 25.23
N THR A 619 15.07 10.06 26.08
CA THR A 619 15.47 11.41 26.46
C THR A 619 16.47 11.48 27.62
N GLY A 620 16.79 10.40 28.27
CA GLY A 620 17.69 10.35 29.43
C GLY A 620 19.04 11.05 29.21
N LYS A 621 19.94 10.99 30.20
CA LYS A 621 21.24 11.67 30.17
C LYS A 621 22.01 11.39 28.87
N GLY A 622 22.31 12.46 28.11
CA GLY A 622 23.00 12.37 26.82
C GLY A 622 22.16 11.88 25.66
N GLY A 623 20.92 11.48 25.89
CA GLY A 623 20.06 10.78 24.94
C GLY A 623 20.57 9.35 24.66
N HIS A 624 19.66 8.43 24.54
CA HIS A 624 19.99 7.04 24.19
C HIS A 624 19.33 6.69 22.87
N TRP A 625 19.94 5.75 22.14
CA TRP A 625 19.33 5.11 21.00
C TRP A 625 19.56 3.62 21.04
N ASN A 626 18.64 2.88 20.48
CA ASN A 626 18.69 1.45 20.29
C ASN A 626 18.17 1.10 18.91
N ALA A 627 18.85 0.25 18.18
CA ALA A 627 18.31 -0.45 17.02
C ALA A 627 18.26 -1.95 17.37
N ARG A 628 17.07 -2.53 17.26
CA ARG A 628 16.83 -3.95 17.44
C ARG A 628 16.58 -4.58 16.08
N LEU A 629 17.53 -5.41 15.66
CA LEU A 629 17.42 -6.17 14.42
C LEU A 629 16.53 -7.41 14.61
N THR A 630 15.95 -7.88 13.55
CA THR A 630 15.03 -9.03 13.58
C THR A 630 15.68 -10.35 13.94
N ASP A 631 16.99 -10.50 13.75
CA ASP A 631 17.78 -11.62 14.24
C ASP A 631 18.01 -11.61 15.77
N GLY A 632 17.52 -10.58 16.46
CA GLY A 632 17.67 -10.34 17.88
C GLY A 632 18.92 -9.56 18.26
N ALA A 633 19.81 -9.21 17.33
CA ALA A 633 20.94 -8.34 17.58
C ALA A 633 20.46 -6.93 17.98
N THR A 634 21.21 -6.29 18.87
CA THR A 634 20.91 -4.94 19.33
C THR A 634 22.12 -4.04 19.19
N GLN A 635 21.91 -2.85 18.66
CA GLN A 635 22.88 -1.80 18.58
C GLN A 635 22.45 -0.65 19.48
N THR A 636 23.34 -0.12 20.29
CA THR A 636 23.00 0.92 21.26
C THR A 636 24.08 1.98 21.35
N GLY A 637 23.69 3.17 21.81
CA GLY A 637 24.65 4.23 22.04
C GLY A 637 24.02 5.47 22.67
N THR A 638 24.86 6.50 22.80
CA THR A 638 24.42 7.82 23.24
C THR A 638 24.51 8.82 22.08
N LEU A 639 23.62 9.81 22.09
CA LEU A 639 23.59 10.86 21.06
C LEU A 639 24.67 11.90 21.34
N THR A 640 24.81 12.29 22.61
CA THR A 640 25.78 13.32 23.05
C THR A 640 26.60 12.84 24.24
N THR A 641 27.66 13.53 24.55
CA THR A 641 28.49 13.30 25.76
C THR A 641 27.98 14.08 26.97
N SER A 642 26.84 14.79 26.84
CA SER A 642 26.25 15.57 27.93
C SER A 642 25.73 14.64 29.03
N THR A 643 25.79 15.10 30.27
CA THR A 643 25.17 14.43 31.42
C THR A 643 23.74 14.89 31.65
N SER A 644 23.23 15.84 30.85
CA SER A 644 21.88 16.34 30.91
C SER A 644 21.00 15.60 29.90
N ALA A 645 19.70 15.58 30.15
CA ALA A 645 18.70 15.02 29.22
C ALA A 645 18.65 15.80 27.90
N ILE A 646 18.22 15.13 26.86
CA ILE A 646 17.74 15.74 25.62
C ILE A 646 16.21 15.89 25.66
N ALA A 647 15.62 16.53 24.65
CA ALA A 647 14.18 16.69 24.60
C ALA A 647 13.66 16.54 23.16
N TYR A 648 12.38 16.23 23.04
CA TYR A 648 11.64 16.15 21.77
C TYR A 648 12.35 15.33 20.69
N PRO A 649 12.74 14.06 20.98
CA PRO A 649 13.22 13.18 19.95
C PRO A 649 12.08 12.83 19.00
N ASP A 650 12.40 12.83 17.72
CA ASP A 650 11.52 12.38 16.63
C ASP A 650 12.37 11.68 15.58
N ALA A 651 11.92 10.56 15.04
CA ALA A 651 12.70 9.72 14.16
C ALA A 651 11.92 9.32 12.90
N THR A 652 12.62 9.32 11.78
CA THR A 652 12.08 8.85 10.50
C THR A 652 13.07 7.93 9.79
N THR A 653 12.56 7.03 8.95
CA THR A 653 13.35 6.18 8.06
C THR A 653 13.22 6.63 6.62
N GLY A 654 14.27 6.37 5.84
CA GLY A 654 14.32 6.59 4.40
C GLY A 654 15.63 6.03 3.85
N ASP A 655 15.73 5.87 2.54
CA ASP A 655 17.00 5.51 1.87
C ASP A 655 17.65 6.79 1.31
N PHE A 656 18.27 7.57 2.22
CA PHE A 656 18.82 8.89 1.91
C PHE A 656 20.03 8.84 0.97
N ASN A 657 20.68 7.69 0.87
CA ASN A 657 21.84 7.49 -0.02
C ASN A 657 21.56 6.49 -1.16
N ARG A 658 20.37 5.92 -1.22
CA ARG A 658 19.89 5.00 -2.24
C ARG A 658 20.77 3.77 -2.44
N ASP A 659 21.25 3.20 -1.35
CA ASP A 659 21.98 1.94 -1.40
C ASP A 659 21.10 0.71 -1.08
N GLY A 660 19.81 0.93 -0.83
CA GLY A 660 18.78 -0.09 -0.60
C GLY A 660 18.63 -0.52 0.84
N TYR A 661 19.46 -0.04 1.76
CA TYR A 661 19.26 -0.21 3.20
C TYR A 661 18.45 0.96 3.74
N ALA A 662 17.53 0.70 4.64
CA ALA A 662 16.85 1.78 5.34
C ALA A 662 17.83 2.50 6.28
N ASP A 663 17.90 3.82 6.15
CA ASP A 663 18.62 4.73 7.03
C ASP A 663 17.68 5.31 8.10
N VAL A 664 18.23 5.91 9.16
CA VAL A 664 17.45 6.63 10.17
C VAL A 664 17.98 8.06 10.32
N ALA A 665 17.09 9.04 10.31
CA ALA A 665 17.33 10.38 10.80
C ALA A 665 16.64 10.57 12.15
N LEU A 666 17.37 11.03 13.14
CA LEU A 666 16.86 11.31 14.49
C LEU A 666 17.01 12.79 14.81
N ASN A 667 15.90 13.48 14.92
CA ASN A 667 15.79 14.83 15.44
C ASN A 667 15.74 14.85 16.96
N TYR A 668 16.33 15.84 17.60
CA TYR A 668 16.21 16.09 19.04
C TYR A 668 16.69 17.49 19.40
N ARG A 669 16.26 18.01 20.54
CA ARG A 669 16.80 19.22 21.15
C ARG A 669 17.87 18.83 22.17
N ASP A 670 19.09 19.37 22.00
CA ASP A 670 20.20 19.08 22.92
C ASP A 670 20.05 19.81 24.27
N ALA A 671 20.92 19.50 25.22
CA ALA A 671 20.95 20.12 26.56
C ALA A 671 21.20 21.64 26.54
N GLY A 672 21.73 22.17 25.45
CA GLY A 672 21.90 23.59 25.21
C GLY A 672 20.67 24.28 24.62
N GLY A 673 19.60 23.53 24.40
CA GLY A 673 18.36 24.05 23.83
C GLY A 673 18.34 24.13 22.29
N ILE A 674 19.33 23.57 21.62
CA ILE A 674 19.48 23.64 20.16
C ILE A 674 18.97 22.35 19.50
N GLY A 675 18.17 22.49 18.45
CA GLY A 675 17.71 21.40 17.60
C GLY A 675 18.87 20.75 16.84
N ARG A 676 18.91 19.44 16.82
CA ARG A 676 19.92 18.61 16.16
C ARG A 676 19.25 17.52 15.34
N VAL A 677 19.91 17.11 14.27
CA VAL A 677 19.56 15.90 13.52
C VAL A 677 20.80 15.02 13.43
N THR A 678 20.68 13.76 13.82
CA THR A 678 21.74 12.76 13.68
C THR A 678 21.34 11.73 12.64
N TRP A 679 22.21 11.48 11.67
CA TRP A 679 22.03 10.45 10.66
C TRP A 679 22.68 9.13 11.07
N PHE A 680 21.93 8.05 10.96
CA PHE A 680 22.35 6.67 11.09
C PHE A 680 22.18 6.00 9.74
N LYS A 681 23.26 5.50 9.17
CA LYS A 681 23.26 4.83 7.89
C LYS A 681 23.05 3.34 8.07
N GLY A 682 22.13 2.78 7.27
CA GLY A 682 21.92 1.34 7.13
C GLY A 682 23.06 0.64 6.41
N GLY A 683 23.15 -0.65 6.60
CA GLY A 683 24.16 -1.52 5.97
C GLY A 683 24.04 -2.95 6.46
N ALA A 684 24.72 -3.90 5.81
CA ALA A 684 24.61 -5.35 6.08
C ALA A 684 24.75 -5.80 7.55
N SER A 685 25.21 -4.94 8.44
CA SER A 685 25.32 -5.19 9.88
C SER A 685 24.37 -4.32 10.69
N GLY A 686 23.36 -3.73 10.09
CA GLY A 686 22.45 -2.77 10.71
C GLY A 686 22.99 -1.33 10.65
N LEU A 687 22.58 -0.50 11.60
CA LEU A 687 22.82 0.94 11.60
C LEU A 687 24.23 1.34 12.03
N THR A 688 24.78 2.33 11.37
CA THR A 688 26.01 3.02 11.76
C THR A 688 25.72 4.50 11.99
N LYS A 689 25.97 5.02 13.20
CA LYS A 689 25.88 6.45 13.48
C LYS A 689 26.94 7.20 12.69
N VAL A 690 26.53 8.02 11.72
CA VAL A 690 27.48 8.72 10.84
C VAL A 690 27.86 10.08 11.42
N SER A 691 26.91 11.00 11.49
CA SER A 691 27.17 12.39 11.88
C SER A 691 25.91 13.10 12.37
N THR A 692 26.11 14.16 13.12
CA THR A 692 25.08 15.18 13.33
C THR A 692 25.18 16.19 12.20
N LEU A 693 24.06 16.48 11.55
CA LEU A 693 24.01 17.39 10.40
C LEU A 693 24.35 18.83 10.83
N SER A 694 24.83 19.62 9.86
CA SER A 694 25.06 21.05 10.07
C SER A 694 23.75 21.84 10.10
N VAL A 695 22.70 21.32 9.46
CA VAL A 695 21.33 21.87 9.53
C VAL A 695 20.78 21.61 10.93
N LYS A 696 20.13 22.62 11.50
CA LYS A 696 19.55 22.48 12.82
C LYS A 696 18.24 21.71 12.74
N GLY A 697 17.98 20.88 13.76
CA GLY A 697 16.72 20.19 13.94
C GLY A 697 15.60 21.12 14.40
N GLY A 698 14.44 20.54 14.60
CA GLY A 698 13.23 21.21 15.05
C GLY A 698 12.41 20.36 16.00
N ARG A 699 11.13 20.13 15.69
CA ARG A 699 10.19 19.37 16.50
C ARG A 699 9.68 18.09 15.84
N SER A 700 9.64 18.08 14.52
CA SER A 700 9.19 16.94 13.74
C SER A 700 10.06 16.75 12.50
N ILE A 701 10.22 15.49 12.05
CA ILE A 701 10.91 15.16 10.81
C ILE A 701 10.16 14.07 10.03
N ALA A 702 10.28 14.13 8.72
CA ALA A 702 9.74 13.12 7.80
C ALA A 702 10.71 12.91 6.62
N ALA A 703 10.56 11.80 5.90
CA ALA A 703 11.41 11.44 4.77
C ALA A 703 10.58 11.12 3.52
N GLY A 704 11.11 11.44 2.35
CA GLY A 704 10.57 11.08 1.04
C GLY A 704 11.24 11.82 -0.09
N ASP A 705 11.08 11.37 -1.32
CA ASP A 705 11.71 11.93 -2.53
C ASP A 705 10.94 13.18 -3.02
N VAL A 706 11.15 14.31 -2.35
CA VAL A 706 10.48 15.60 -2.63
C VAL A 706 10.90 16.19 -3.99
N ASN A 707 12.13 15.89 -4.42
CA ASN A 707 12.64 16.44 -5.67
C ASN A 707 12.66 15.45 -6.85
N GLY A 708 12.19 14.23 -6.67
CA GLY A 708 12.03 13.22 -7.72
C GLY A 708 13.36 12.68 -8.27
N ASN A 709 14.46 12.84 -7.52
CA ASN A 709 15.78 12.38 -7.95
C ASN A 709 16.07 10.92 -7.56
N GLY A 710 15.16 10.34 -6.78
CA GLY A 710 15.17 8.97 -6.32
C GLY A 710 15.93 8.71 -5.03
N TYR A 711 16.48 9.73 -4.39
CA TYR A 711 16.99 9.70 -3.02
C TYR A 711 15.92 10.26 -2.09
N ASP A 712 15.73 9.68 -0.93
CA ASP A 712 14.87 10.32 0.06
C ASP A 712 15.51 11.60 0.57
N ASP A 713 14.70 12.66 0.59
CA ASP A 713 15.04 13.93 1.20
C ASP A 713 14.54 13.94 2.64
N LEU A 714 15.17 14.73 3.49
CA LEU A 714 14.74 14.94 4.87
C LEU A 714 13.97 16.26 4.98
N VAL A 715 12.76 16.20 5.52
CA VAL A 715 11.94 17.37 5.84
C VAL A 715 11.98 17.60 7.34
N ILE A 716 12.28 18.83 7.75
CA ILE A 716 12.43 19.23 9.15
C ILE A 716 11.43 20.35 9.45
N GLY A 717 10.53 20.12 10.38
CA GLY A 717 9.64 21.14 10.94
C GLY A 717 10.34 21.91 12.06
N GLN A 718 10.49 23.21 11.89
CA GLN A 718 11.26 24.11 12.77
C GLN A 718 10.36 25.23 13.34
N PRO A 719 9.47 24.90 14.31
CA PRO A 719 8.47 25.88 14.79
C PRO A 719 9.04 27.00 15.66
N TYR A 720 10.25 26.85 16.22
CA TYR A 720 10.77 27.77 17.22
C TYR A 720 12.14 28.35 16.89
N THR A 721 12.22 29.67 16.84
CA THR A 721 13.45 30.45 16.59
C THR A 721 14.58 30.11 17.57
N SER A 722 14.26 29.92 18.84
CA SER A 722 15.25 29.65 19.89
C SER A 722 15.98 28.33 19.71
N GLU A 723 15.38 27.37 19.05
CA GLU A 723 15.93 26.02 18.85
C GLU A 723 16.67 25.87 17.51
N SER A 724 16.10 26.42 16.47
CA SER A 724 16.58 26.23 15.09
C SER A 724 17.15 27.49 14.45
N GLY A 725 16.81 28.65 14.96
CA GLY A 725 17.05 29.92 14.29
C GLY A 725 16.04 30.23 13.19
N ALA A 726 14.91 29.51 13.19
CA ALA A 726 13.76 29.74 12.31
C ALA A 726 13.16 31.15 12.50
N VAL A 727 12.35 31.58 11.56
CA VAL A 727 11.54 32.78 11.69
C VAL A 727 10.53 32.67 12.84
N SER A 728 9.92 33.75 13.25
CA SER A 728 9.11 33.80 14.47
C SER A 728 7.85 32.94 14.42
N GLY A 729 7.24 32.77 13.25
CA GLY A 729 6.07 31.87 13.05
C GLY A 729 6.40 30.42 12.74
N GLY A 730 7.69 30.10 12.61
CA GLY A 730 8.15 28.77 12.25
C GLY A 730 8.41 28.60 10.74
N GLN A 731 8.95 27.44 10.38
CA GLN A 731 9.31 27.13 9.00
C GLN A 731 9.45 25.62 8.79
N VAL A 732 9.47 25.21 7.53
CA VAL A 732 9.78 23.84 7.07
C VAL A 732 11.04 23.89 6.23
N THR A 733 12.01 23.03 6.50
CA THR A 733 13.26 22.91 5.75
C THR A 733 13.40 21.53 5.15
N MET A 734 13.54 21.45 3.82
CA MET A 734 13.88 20.23 3.08
C MET A 734 15.38 20.19 2.84
N VAL A 735 16.01 19.06 3.17
CA VAL A 735 17.45 18.79 3.01
C VAL A 735 17.63 17.62 2.04
N PRO A 736 18.20 17.86 0.84
CA PRO A 736 18.27 16.80 -0.18
C PRO A 736 19.17 15.63 0.20
N GLY A 737 18.69 14.41 -0.14
CA GLY A 737 19.48 13.19 -0.15
C GLY A 737 20.36 13.10 -1.40
N THR A 738 21.50 12.40 -1.29
CA THR A 738 22.44 12.12 -2.38
C THR A 738 23.13 10.79 -2.15
N SER A 739 23.84 10.25 -3.16
CA SER A 739 24.61 9.00 -3.03
C SER A 739 25.64 8.97 -1.89
N THR A 740 25.92 10.11 -1.26
CA THR A 740 26.82 10.22 -0.12
C THR A 740 26.14 10.64 1.17
N GLY A 741 24.83 10.67 1.18
CA GLY A 741 23.96 11.18 2.25
C GLY A 741 23.47 12.59 1.98
N PHE A 742 23.23 13.37 3.03
CA PHE A 742 22.61 14.69 2.93
C PHE A 742 23.52 15.78 2.37
N THR A 743 22.93 16.73 1.65
CA THR A 743 23.61 17.92 1.13
C THR A 743 22.83 19.19 1.46
N THR A 744 23.55 20.30 1.61
CA THR A 744 22.92 21.63 1.71
C THR A 744 22.69 22.30 0.34
N THR A 745 23.23 21.73 -0.74
CA THR A 745 22.98 22.21 -2.10
C THR A 745 21.58 21.80 -2.53
N GLY A 746 20.76 22.76 -2.91
CA GLY A 746 19.35 22.53 -3.24
C GLY A 746 18.41 22.46 -2.03
N MET A 747 18.92 22.73 -0.83
CA MET A 747 18.10 22.87 0.37
C MET A 747 17.05 23.98 0.17
N ALA A 748 15.80 23.70 0.55
CA ALA A 748 14.70 24.67 0.48
C ALA A 748 14.14 24.93 1.88
N THR A 749 13.80 26.18 2.16
CA THR A 749 13.15 26.59 3.42
C THR A 749 11.90 27.38 3.10
N ILE A 750 10.76 26.95 3.61
CA ILE A 750 9.44 27.55 3.37
C ILE A 750 8.86 28.04 4.70
N GLN A 751 8.31 29.23 4.67
CA GLN A 751 7.57 29.88 5.76
C GLN A 751 6.29 30.51 5.20
N GLN A 752 5.39 31.00 6.04
CA GLN A 752 4.12 31.55 5.57
C GLN A 752 4.29 32.78 4.69
N ASP A 753 5.32 33.61 4.89
CA ASP A 753 5.65 34.73 3.99
C ASP A 753 6.31 34.30 2.66
N THR A 754 6.57 33.00 2.46
CA THR A 754 7.07 32.52 1.16
C THR A 754 6.00 32.70 0.10
N SER A 755 6.39 33.25 -1.05
CA SER A 755 5.45 33.51 -2.14
C SER A 755 4.67 32.25 -2.54
N GLY A 756 3.34 32.36 -2.53
CA GLY A 756 2.41 31.28 -2.88
C GLY A 756 1.93 30.45 -1.69
N VAL A 757 2.48 30.64 -0.50
CA VAL A 757 1.98 30.04 0.74
C VAL A 757 0.83 30.89 1.28
N PRO A 758 -0.33 30.29 1.60
CA PRO A 758 -1.44 31.00 2.25
C PRO A 758 -1.10 31.39 3.70
N GLY A 759 -1.66 32.49 4.19
CA GLY A 759 -1.44 33.01 5.54
C GLY A 759 -0.39 34.11 5.57
N ALA A 760 0.06 34.47 6.76
CA ALA A 760 1.13 35.39 7.04
C ALA A 760 1.95 34.85 8.22
N ASN A 761 3.24 35.11 8.23
CA ASN A 761 4.13 34.61 9.29
C ASN A 761 3.97 35.46 10.57
N GLU A 762 3.23 34.96 11.53
CA GLU A 762 2.99 35.62 12.82
C GLU A 762 3.81 34.99 13.95
N SER A 763 3.98 35.72 15.03
CA SER A 763 4.78 35.18 16.15
C SER A 763 4.00 34.14 16.94
N GLY A 764 4.43 32.90 16.89
CA GLY A 764 3.86 31.85 17.70
C GLY A 764 3.06 30.83 16.95
N ASP A 765 2.76 31.01 15.65
CA ASP A 765 1.97 30.09 14.81
C ASP A 765 2.52 28.67 14.83
N ALA A 766 3.83 28.56 14.98
CA ALA A 766 4.54 27.30 15.14
C ALA A 766 4.43 26.37 13.89
N LEU A 767 4.51 26.95 12.69
CA LEU A 767 4.58 26.18 11.45
C LEU A 767 5.73 25.17 11.49
N GLY A 768 5.44 23.92 11.18
CA GLY A 768 6.38 22.81 11.28
C GLY A 768 6.39 22.13 12.66
N SER A 769 5.37 22.32 13.49
CA SER A 769 5.19 21.55 14.74
C SER A 769 5.04 20.06 14.46
N SER A 770 4.43 19.71 13.34
CA SER A 770 4.34 18.36 12.78
C SER A 770 4.55 18.43 11.27
N VAL A 771 5.23 17.46 10.69
CA VAL A 771 5.41 17.33 9.23
C VAL A 771 5.21 15.88 8.80
N SER A 772 4.67 15.71 7.59
CA SER A 772 4.51 14.42 6.92
C SER A 772 4.80 14.56 5.43
N VAL A 773 5.25 13.50 4.78
CA VAL A 773 5.67 13.50 3.37
C VAL A 773 4.93 12.41 2.59
N GLY A 774 4.37 12.75 1.42
CA GLY A 774 3.69 11.81 0.54
C GLY A 774 3.22 12.46 -0.76
N ASP A 775 3.04 11.69 -1.81
CA ASP A 775 2.57 12.18 -3.12
C ASP A 775 1.02 12.17 -3.17
N TYR A 776 0.38 13.32 -2.86
CA TYR A 776 -1.08 13.40 -2.84
C TYR A 776 -1.71 13.53 -4.24
N ASN A 777 -0.93 13.87 -5.24
CA ASN A 777 -1.42 14.21 -6.57
C ASN A 777 -0.91 13.28 -7.68
N LEU A 778 -0.08 12.29 -7.34
CA LEU A 778 0.58 11.33 -8.25
C LEU A 778 1.41 12.03 -9.33
N ASP A 779 2.09 13.13 -9.00
CA ASP A 779 2.95 13.79 -9.96
C ASP A 779 4.39 13.26 -9.94
N GLY A 780 4.70 12.33 -9.01
CA GLY A 780 5.99 11.67 -8.85
C GLY A 780 6.99 12.45 -8.03
N TYR A 781 6.54 13.48 -7.32
CA TYR A 781 7.27 14.25 -6.32
C TYR A 781 6.54 14.11 -5.00
N ALA A 782 7.24 13.79 -3.93
CA ALA A 782 6.59 13.75 -2.64
C ALA A 782 6.28 15.18 -2.17
N ASP A 783 5.05 15.41 -1.71
CA ASP A 783 4.57 16.67 -1.17
C ASP A 783 4.76 16.68 0.35
N VAL A 784 4.66 17.84 0.98
CA VAL A 784 4.87 18.03 2.41
C VAL A 784 3.65 18.65 3.07
N LEU A 785 3.09 17.97 4.05
CA LEU A 785 2.05 18.52 4.92
C LEU A 785 2.67 19.02 6.22
N ALA A 786 2.43 20.27 6.59
CA ALA A 786 3.00 20.89 7.77
C ALA A 786 1.91 21.52 8.64
N GLY A 787 1.91 21.22 9.93
CA GLY A 787 1.01 21.80 10.92
C GLY A 787 1.51 23.13 11.48
N ALA A 788 0.58 24.09 11.66
CA ALA A 788 0.74 25.34 12.38
C ALA A 788 -0.36 25.44 13.45
N PRO A 789 -0.26 24.68 14.55
CA PRO A 789 -1.37 24.52 15.50
C PRO A 789 -1.72 25.77 16.30
N ASN A 790 -0.85 26.77 16.30
CA ASN A 790 -1.11 28.00 17.02
C ASN A 790 -1.45 29.19 16.07
N GLU A 791 -1.72 28.92 14.79
CA GLU A 791 -2.22 29.93 13.85
C GLU A 791 -3.51 30.54 14.37
N ASP A 792 -3.59 31.87 14.39
CA ASP A 792 -4.79 32.62 14.76
C ASP A 792 -5.72 32.78 13.55
N ILE A 793 -7.02 32.55 13.72
CA ILE A 793 -7.99 32.68 12.62
C ILE A 793 -9.08 33.66 13.00
N THR A 794 -9.33 34.67 12.13
CA THR A 794 -10.43 35.60 12.30
C THR A 794 -11.69 35.11 11.62
N ARG A 795 -12.72 34.81 12.42
CA ARG A 795 -14.04 34.38 11.97
C ARG A 795 -15.10 35.37 12.49
N ASP A 796 -16.01 35.81 11.62
CA ASP A 796 -17.09 36.76 12.00
C ASP A 796 -16.59 38.02 12.72
N ALA A 797 -15.43 38.57 12.29
CA ALA A 797 -14.71 39.67 12.91
C ALA A 797 -14.23 39.42 14.36
N VAL A 798 -14.20 38.15 14.81
CA VAL A 798 -13.65 37.74 16.10
C VAL A 798 -12.39 36.92 15.83
N ASN A 799 -11.25 37.36 16.40
CA ASN A 799 -10.02 36.59 16.39
C ASN A 799 -10.16 35.39 17.35
N ARG A 800 -9.94 34.19 16.85
CA ARG A 800 -9.79 32.93 17.61
C ARG A 800 -8.31 32.68 17.77
N SER A 801 -7.85 32.56 19.01
CA SER A 801 -6.45 32.23 19.28
C SER A 801 -6.20 30.74 19.18
N ASN A 802 -5.15 30.34 18.44
CA ASN A 802 -4.67 28.98 18.29
C ASN A 802 -5.70 27.93 17.79
N PRO A 803 -6.67 28.23 16.90
CA PRO A 803 -7.45 27.17 16.29
C PRO A 803 -6.60 26.30 15.38
N GLY A 804 -5.55 26.86 14.79
CA GLY A 804 -4.56 26.18 13.99
C GLY A 804 -4.95 25.97 12.52
N THR A 805 -3.95 25.63 11.73
CA THR A 805 -4.06 25.28 10.31
C THR A 805 -3.02 24.23 9.93
N ALA A 806 -3.23 23.55 8.81
CA ALA A 806 -2.22 22.73 8.16
C ALA A 806 -1.97 23.25 6.75
N ILE A 807 -0.72 23.25 6.31
CA ILE A 807 -0.30 23.74 5.01
C ILE A 807 0.30 22.59 4.21
N LEU A 808 -0.31 22.28 3.06
CA LEU A 808 0.21 21.32 2.09
C LEU A 808 1.09 22.07 1.10
N LEU A 809 2.38 21.75 1.08
CA LEU A 809 3.42 22.29 0.22
C LEU A 809 3.77 21.30 -0.88
N LYS A 810 4.12 21.78 -2.07
CA LYS A 810 4.40 20.89 -3.21
C LYS A 810 5.87 20.59 -3.37
N GLY A 811 6.15 19.30 -3.64
CA GLY A 811 7.40 18.82 -4.19
C GLY A 811 7.50 19.16 -5.69
N THR A 812 8.70 19.35 -6.18
CA THR A 812 9.00 19.59 -7.61
C THR A 812 10.43 19.16 -7.92
N SER A 813 10.78 19.03 -9.20
CA SER A 813 12.17 18.75 -9.60
C SER A 813 13.21 19.76 -9.09
N ALA A 814 12.79 20.91 -8.59
CA ALA A 814 13.66 21.90 -7.95
C ALA A 814 13.64 21.81 -6.41
N GLY A 815 12.92 20.88 -5.84
CA GLY A 815 12.67 20.70 -4.41
C GLY A 815 11.35 21.29 -3.95
N LEU A 816 11.24 21.56 -2.65
CA LEU A 816 10.03 22.05 -2.00
C LEU A 816 9.72 23.49 -2.41
N THR A 817 8.44 23.80 -2.70
CA THR A 817 7.99 25.13 -3.11
C THR A 817 6.72 25.57 -2.38
N GLY A 818 6.57 26.88 -2.20
CA GLY A 818 5.31 27.49 -1.74
C GLY A 818 4.30 27.71 -2.87
N SER A 819 4.72 27.57 -4.13
CA SER A 819 3.82 27.79 -5.26
C SER A 819 2.75 26.71 -5.35
N GLY A 820 1.47 27.10 -5.25
CA GLY A 820 0.34 26.18 -5.24
C GLY A 820 0.12 25.48 -3.91
N ALA A 821 0.69 26.00 -2.82
CA ALA A 821 0.40 25.54 -1.46
C ALA A 821 -1.09 25.71 -1.11
N ILE A 822 -1.60 24.81 -0.27
CA ILE A 822 -3.00 24.78 0.16
C ILE A 822 -3.02 24.80 1.69
N ALA A 823 -3.74 25.76 2.28
CA ALA A 823 -4.02 25.77 3.71
C ALA A 823 -5.39 25.14 3.98
N VAL A 824 -5.46 24.29 5.00
CA VAL A 824 -6.69 23.62 5.45
C VAL A 824 -6.92 23.96 6.92
N SER A 825 -8.08 24.49 7.24
CA SER A 825 -8.58 24.73 8.58
C SER A 825 -10.06 24.36 8.66
N GLN A 826 -10.66 24.36 9.84
CA GLN A 826 -12.09 24.15 10.00
C GLN A 826 -12.96 25.27 9.38
N ASP A 827 -12.38 26.42 9.05
CA ASP A 827 -13.05 27.49 8.27
C ASP A 827 -12.91 27.31 6.75
N THR A 828 -12.16 26.32 6.29
CA THR A 828 -12.04 26.03 4.85
C THR A 828 -13.38 25.53 4.31
N SER A 829 -13.85 26.18 3.22
CA SER A 829 -15.15 25.84 2.63
C SER A 829 -15.24 24.35 2.26
N GLY A 830 -16.24 23.66 2.78
CA GLY A 830 -16.46 22.22 2.60
C GLY A 830 -15.90 21.35 3.73
N VAL A 831 -15.06 21.89 4.58
CA VAL A 831 -14.53 21.20 5.76
C VAL A 831 -15.55 21.31 6.89
N PRO A 832 -15.90 20.20 7.57
CA PRO A 832 -16.83 20.21 8.69
C PRO A 832 -16.17 20.74 9.98
N GLY A 833 -16.97 21.14 10.94
CA GLY A 833 -16.53 21.67 12.23
C GLY A 833 -16.67 23.17 12.32
N SER A 834 -16.12 23.76 13.34
CA SER A 834 -16.09 25.19 13.61
C SER A 834 -14.77 25.55 14.24
N THR A 835 -14.12 26.58 13.73
CA THR A 835 -12.90 27.12 14.31
C THR A 835 -13.15 27.71 15.69
N GLU A 836 -12.53 27.14 16.71
CA GLU A 836 -12.63 27.57 18.11
C GLU A 836 -11.25 27.93 18.69
N THR A 837 -11.24 28.59 19.83
CA THR A 837 -9.98 28.95 20.49
C THR A 837 -9.31 27.71 21.08
N ASP A 838 -8.02 27.52 20.79
CA ASP A 838 -7.18 26.42 21.27
C ASP A 838 -7.53 25.01 20.73
N ASP A 839 -8.22 24.90 19.60
CA ASP A 839 -8.47 23.62 18.92
C ASP A 839 -7.16 22.95 18.43
N LYS A 840 -6.20 23.77 18.00
CA LYS A 840 -4.86 23.33 17.58
C LYS A 840 -4.85 22.35 16.42
N LEU A 841 -5.63 22.63 15.38
CA LEU A 841 -5.57 21.85 14.14
C LEU A 841 -4.13 21.90 13.58
N GLY A 842 -3.62 20.72 13.19
CA GLY A 842 -2.23 20.58 12.78
C GLY A 842 -1.26 20.23 13.92
N SER A 843 -1.78 19.89 15.12
CA SER A 843 -0.96 19.37 16.22
C SER A 843 -0.20 18.10 15.84
N ALA A 844 -0.83 17.23 15.05
CA ALA A 844 -0.18 16.17 14.29
C ALA A 844 -0.74 16.14 12.88
N VAL A 845 0.06 15.73 11.90
CA VAL A 845 -0.37 15.59 10.51
C VAL A 845 0.15 14.27 9.90
N SER A 846 -0.63 13.69 8.99
CA SER A 846 -0.25 12.48 8.26
C SER A 846 -0.65 12.60 6.78
N LEU A 847 0.23 12.14 5.90
CA LEU A 847 -0.02 11.87 4.49
C LEU A 847 0.09 10.35 4.29
N THR A 848 -1.06 9.68 4.18
CA THR A 848 -1.17 8.22 4.06
C THR A 848 -2.27 7.86 3.07
N ASP A 849 -2.03 6.87 2.21
CA ASP A 849 -3.04 6.38 1.26
C ASP A 849 -4.09 5.53 1.98
N LEU A 850 -5.09 6.16 2.55
CA LEU A 850 -6.19 5.52 3.28
C LEU A 850 -7.33 5.02 2.38
N THR A 851 -7.14 5.11 1.05
CA THR A 851 -8.11 4.68 0.04
C THR A 851 -7.56 3.65 -0.95
N GLY A 852 -6.25 3.41 -0.94
CA GLY A 852 -5.57 2.48 -1.85
C GLY A 852 -5.48 2.98 -3.30
N TYR A 853 -5.70 4.28 -3.55
CA TYR A 853 -5.58 4.85 -4.90
C TYR A 853 -4.15 5.21 -5.30
N GLY A 854 -3.17 4.89 -4.47
CA GLY A 854 -1.73 5.16 -4.70
C GLY A 854 -1.33 6.61 -4.44
N ARG A 855 -2.26 7.45 -4.02
CA ARG A 855 -2.04 8.84 -3.61
C ARG A 855 -2.33 9.01 -2.13
N THR A 856 -1.57 9.85 -1.45
CA THR A 856 -1.78 10.05 -0.03
C THR A 856 -2.94 11.00 0.26
N ASP A 857 -3.75 10.63 1.24
CA ASP A 857 -4.80 11.45 1.84
C ASP A 857 -4.23 12.22 3.04
N LEU A 858 -4.91 13.29 3.47
CA LEU A 858 -4.50 14.07 4.62
C LEU A 858 -5.30 13.63 5.86
N THR A 859 -4.59 13.43 6.97
CA THR A 859 -5.20 13.35 8.30
C THR A 859 -4.59 14.44 9.18
N LEU A 860 -5.46 15.27 9.78
CA LEU A 860 -5.08 16.42 10.60
C LEU A 860 -5.58 16.18 12.02
N GLY A 861 -4.68 16.20 12.98
CA GLY A 861 -4.99 16.14 14.40
C GLY A 861 -5.39 17.51 14.92
N THR A 862 -6.43 17.53 15.76
CA THR A 862 -6.97 18.73 16.41
C THR A 862 -7.09 18.43 17.90
N GLU A 863 -5.95 18.43 18.61
CA GLU A 863 -5.82 17.85 19.96
C GLU A 863 -6.58 18.63 21.04
N GLY A 864 -6.90 19.89 20.78
CA GLY A 864 -7.60 20.77 21.71
C GLY A 864 -9.11 20.76 21.58
N GLU A 865 -9.64 20.28 20.48
CA GLU A 865 -11.09 20.21 20.18
C GLU A 865 -11.87 19.57 21.35
N ASP A 866 -13.11 20.04 21.58
CA ASP A 866 -13.99 19.52 22.65
C ASP A 866 -13.32 19.53 24.04
N ALA A 867 -12.66 20.64 24.39
CA ALA A 867 -11.95 20.81 25.66
C ALA A 867 -10.84 19.74 25.91
N GLY A 868 -10.19 19.31 24.85
CA GLY A 868 -9.07 18.38 24.88
C GLY A 868 -9.48 16.91 24.75
N ASP A 869 -10.69 16.59 24.34
CA ASP A 869 -11.05 15.25 23.88
C ASP A 869 -10.30 14.96 22.56
N GLY A 870 -10.24 15.97 21.68
CA GLY A 870 -9.56 15.96 20.38
C GLY A 870 -10.32 15.20 19.30
N ILE A 871 -10.00 15.52 18.05
CA ILE A 871 -10.54 14.86 16.86
C ILE A 871 -9.43 14.64 15.82
N LEU A 872 -9.73 13.79 14.81
CA LEU A 872 -8.99 13.70 13.57
C LEU A 872 -9.87 14.20 12.43
N LEU A 873 -9.33 15.07 11.60
CA LEU A 873 -9.97 15.53 10.39
C LEU A 873 -9.34 14.81 9.20
N TYR A 874 -10.10 13.98 8.52
CA TYR A 874 -9.70 13.28 7.31
C TYR A 874 -10.10 14.09 6.06
N VAL A 875 -9.16 14.32 5.14
CA VAL A 875 -9.36 15.03 3.88
C VAL A 875 -8.88 14.13 2.75
N PRO A 876 -9.77 13.56 1.95
CA PRO A 876 -9.37 12.71 0.83
C PRO A 876 -8.68 13.48 -0.27
N SER A 877 -7.75 12.83 -0.95
CA SER A 877 -7.19 13.28 -2.22
C SER A 877 -7.89 12.59 -3.39
N ASN A 878 -7.93 13.27 -4.53
CA ASN A 878 -8.51 12.72 -5.75
C ASN A 878 -7.74 13.20 -7.00
N SER A 879 -8.14 12.77 -8.19
CA SER A 879 -7.46 13.13 -9.44
C SER A 879 -7.47 14.64 -9.77
N THR A 880 -8.25 15.44 -9.05
CA THR A 880 -8.38 16.90 -9.26
C THR A 880 -7.79 17.71 -8.13
N GLY A 881 -7.32 17.08 -7.04
CA GLY A 881 -6.76 17.72 -5.85
C GLY A 881 -7.39 17.21 -4.55
N LEU A 882 -7.60 18.07 -3.57
CA LEU A 882 -8.21 17.72 -2.29
C LEU A 882 -9.75 17.68 -2.39
N GLY A 883 -10.35 16.63 -1.82
CA GLY A 883 -11.80 16.46 -1.72
C GLY A 883 -12.39 17.17 -0.50
N LEU A 884 -12.27 18.50 -0.43
CA LEU A 884 -12.67 19.28 0.75
C LEU A 884 -14.13 19.10 1.17
N THR A 885 -15.03 18.80 0.22
CA THR A 885 -16.46 18.53 0.51
C THR A 885 -16.73 17.10 0.93
N GLN A 886 -15.70 16.25 0.91
CA GLN A 886 -15.75 14.84 1.29
C GLN A 886 -14.96 14.59 2.59
N THR A 887 -14.59 15.67 3.28
CA THR A 887 -13.86 15.63 4.54
C THR A 887 -14.72 15.02 5.64
N ALA A 888 -14.11 14.18 6.48
CA ALA A 888 -14.77 13.54 7.62
C ALA A 888 -14.07 13.84 8.94
N ILE A 889 -14.86 13.91 10.01
CA ILE A 889 -14.36 14.00 11.38
C ILE A 889 -14.39 12.59 11.99
N LEU A 890 -13.29 12.21 12.61
CA LEU A 890 -13.20 11.02 13.47
C LEU A 890 -13.12 11.50 14.93
N SER A 891 -14.25 11.47 15.61
CA SER A 891 -14.39 12.00 16.96
C SER A 891 -14.15 10.94 18.04
N LYS A 892 -14.04 11.38 19.29
CA LYS A 892 -14.01 10.52 20.46
C LYS A 892 -15.18 9.51 20.49
N SER A 893 -16.38 9.91 20.10
CA SER A 893 -17.55 9.01 20.12
C SER A 893 -17.43 7.89 19.09
N GLN A 894 -16.86 8.17 17.94
CA GLN A 894 -16.62 7.17 16.88
C GLN A 894 -15.44 6.26 17.24
N LEU A 895 -14.36 6.82 17.76
CA LEU A 895 -13.14 6.06 18.05
C LEU A 895 -13.11 5.45 19.47
N GLY A 896 -13.97 5.88 20.38
CA GLY A 896 -14.04 5.34 21.74
C GLY A 896 -12.86 5.75 22.63
N THR A 897 -12.18 6.85 22.32
CA THR A 897 -11.04 7.34 23.10
C THR A 897 -11.49 7.88 24.47
N ALA A 898 -10.60 7.93 25.44
CA ALA A 898 -10.88 8.44 26.76
C ALA A 898 -11.17 9.97 26.75
N THR A 899 -11.92 10.45 27.72
CA THR A 899 -12.13 11.91 27.87
C THR A 899 -10.80 12.61 28.12
N ARG A 900 -10.59 13.73 27.44
CA ARG A 900 -9.35 14.52 27.47
C ARG A 900 -8.12 13.73 27.07
N ALA A 901 -8.29 12.77 26.15
CA ALA A 901 -7.21 11.97 25.62
C ALA A 901 -6.31 12.74 24.63
N ARG A 902 -6.75 13.94 24.21
CA ARG A 902 -6.06 14.75 23.20
C ARG A 902 -5.83 13.97 21.91
N LEU A 903 -6.90 13.33 21.40
CA LEU A 903 -6.86 12.65 20.12
C LEU A 903 -6.34 13.62 19.05
N GLY A 904 -5.38 13.19 18.24
CA GLY A 904 -4.74 14.03 17.25
C GLY A 904 -3.44 14.71 17.71
N GLN A 905 -2.94 14.38 18.93
CA GLN A 905 -1.60 14.80 19.34
C GLN A 905 -0.47 13.96 18.73
N LEU A 906 -0.78 12.75 18.27
CA LEU A 906 0.14 11.83 17.60
C LEU A 906 -0.58 11.03 16.52
N LEU A 907 -0.03 11.03 15.34
CA LEU A 907 -0.44 10.21 14.20
C LEU A 907 0.78 9.47 13.65
N THR A 908 0.56 8.22 13.21
CA THR A 908 1.58 7.44 12.49
C THR A 908 1.18 7.39 11.03
N PRO A 909 2.02 7.93 10.14
CA PRO A 909 1.79 7.88 8.71
C PRO A 909 1.94 6.46 8.18
#